data_d79022ce2b317d87732f2777f833a717
#
_entry.id   d79022ce2b317d87732f2777f833a717
#
_cell.length_a   1.000
_cell.length_b   1.000
_cell.length_c   1.000
_cell.angle_alpha   90.00
_cell.angle_beta   90.00
_cell.angle_gamma   90.00
#
_symmetry.space_group_name_H-M   'P 1'
#
loop_
_entity.id
_entity.type
_entity.pdbx_description
1 polymer ?
#
loop_
_entity_poly.entity_id
_entity_poly.type
_entity_poly.pdbx_seq_one_letter_code
_entity_poly.pdbx_strand_id
1 'polypeptide(L)'
;MLYGRVEEQLRIRALLNGAAAGQSAALLIVADSGAGKSVLLDLAARMAGNSWLVLRCAGIENANAPESPFGGLRLLLAPALGHIDRLPGQQRAALEVLDMPHAADRTQVAIATVSLLAELSSTQPVLCLVDNAHWLDQPSAEVLLFAVERLGPERIALLFAGRPEFSGHGLPEMRLPPLGDAAQRTLAAARTTEPRDRSTAPPIDRRNHVVDRPDCARMAVVVAATEETGDLDLVLRVLADLGLTVDALEAAERSGVVIVMNQSVSFPNPIERAAAYRNAPFTQRLAVHAALAAALTDQPDRRAWHLAAAATGPDETAAAALEAVARRARTSTGYARAATAWERAARLSPDPADRAYRLVAAAEAALDAGQHQRALELADETVHSMDAGPEDRARLAIVRARNEFDRGSLRAAHRLLVDGAADLASVKPHHAARLLIGAATAAWTTGDLSAVAAARVAMAELDLEEQRAPCLAAVDGLLALQSSDHAAGVRLIRTSVRRIRSARASAPTTLVAMANQATAAGDLDDARDILVELARTCRELAMDGSLPAVNGALGTVEMLLGHFREAEVALSEGVRIAQKVNQPNRIGQAESILAVIAAISGEEEHCRRLTKQALRQASTDFNAIDIAHTEWALGLLDLAYGRYEASIDRFEALWERPDRALGQWIHLMSDRVEAAVRLRSPERAVEPMAALEQWFTATHSPWIQAHLLRCRGMLDSNGEAYARALELHAAEQRWFDHARTALLYGEWLRRDRSKTKARSVLRGAMSTFERLYAWPWAERARTELRAAGEATVPTGCDLAALLTPQELQVVRLAAAGATNKEIGARLLLSPKTVAHHLYRAFPKLGVTSRNGLARVDFGSSASNEA
;
A
#
# COMPACT_ATOMS: atom_id res chain seq x y z
N MET A 1 -31.70 -11.11 30.21
CA MET A 1 -30.68 -12.14 30.46
C MET A 1 -30.32 -12.82 29.16
N LEU A 2 -29.02 -13.08 28.92
CA LEU A 2 -28.56 -13.85 27.77
C LEU A 2 -28.57 -15.33 28.14
N TYR A 3 -29.40 -16.12 27.49
CA TYR A 3 -29.50 -17.55 27.75
C TYR A 3 -28.50 -18.32 26.88
N GLY A 4 -27.76 -19.28 27.50
CA GLY A 4 -26.89 -20.20 26.77
C GLY A 4 -25.58 -19.62 26.19
N ARG A 5 -25.08 -18.48 26.72
CA ARG A 5 -23.87 -17.78 26.25
C ARG A 5 -22.91 -17.49 27.43
N VAL A 6 -22.73 -18.44 28.30
CA VAL A 6 -21.95 -18.25 29.54
C VAL A 6 -20.44 -18.11 29.23
N GLU A 7 -19.93 -18.91 28.32
CA GLU A 7 -18.53 -18.93 27.95
C GLU A 7 -18.14 -17.60 27.25
N GLU A 8 -18.97 -17.13 26.33
CA GLU A 8 -18.79 -15.86 25.63
C GLU A 8 -18.83 -14.68 26.60
N GLN A 9 -19.72 -14.70 27.58
CA GLN A 9 -19.80 -13.68 28.64
C GLN A 9 -18.53 -13.67 29.50
N LEU A 10 -17.98 -14.84 29.87
CA LEU A 10 -16.75 -14.95 30.64
C LEU A 10 -15.54 -14.38 29.83
N ARG A 11 -15.49 -14.69 28.54
CA ARG A 11 -14.41 -14.20 27.66
C ARG A 11 -14.46 -12.68 27.50
N ILE A 12 -15.64 -12.07 27.32
CA ILE A 12 -15.81 -10.61 27.28
C ILE A 12 -15.42 -10.00 28.63
N ARG A 13 -15.83 -10.59 29.74
CA ARG A 13 -15.47 -10.12 31.09
C ARG A 13 -13.96 -10.15 31.34
N ALA A 14 -13.30 -11.23 30.94
CA ALA A 14 -11.85 -11.36 31.04
C ALA A 14 -11.12 -10.27 30.22
N LEU A 15 -11.60 -9.99 29.00
CA LEU A 15 -11.06 -8.94 28.14
C LEU A 15 -11.21 -7.54 28.79
N LEU A 16 -12.39 -7.21 29.31
CA LEU A 16 -12.64 -5.95 29.99
C LEU A 16 -11.77 -5.81 31.26
N ASN A 17 -11.63 -6.86 32.06
CA ASN A 17 -10.78 -6.85 33.26
C ASN A 17 -9.29 -6.65 32.87
N GLY A 18 -8.81 -7.32 31.82
CA GLY A 18 -7.46 -7.14 31.30
C GLY A 18 -7.21 -5.70 30.84
N ALA A 19 -8.12 -5.14 30.07
CA ALA A 19 -8.01 -3.77 29.62
C ALA A 19 -8.09 -2.75 30.78
N ALA A 20 -8.93 -2.97 31.77
CA ALA A 20 -8.97 -2.14 33.00
C ALA A 20 -7.63 -2.17 33.76
N ALA A 21 -6.94 -3.31 33.73
CA ALA A 21 -5.62 -3.50 34.35
C ALA A 21 -4.45 -2.95 33.48
N GLY A 22 -4.72 -2.31 32.34
CA GLY A 22 -3.71 -1.73 31.45
C GLY A 22 -3.17 -2.71 30.41
N GLN A 23 -3.95 -3.71 30.02
CA GLN A 23 -3.65 -4.61 28.91
C GLN A 23 -4.70 -4.41 27.82
N SER A 24 -4.44 -3.48 26.90
CA SER A 24 -5.33 -3.27 25.75
C SER A 24 -5.55 -4.57 24.99
N ALA A 25 -6.79 -4.81 24.59
CA ALA A 25 -7.14 -6.03 23.87
C ALA A 25 -8.24 -5.78 22.84
N ALA A 26 -8.24 -6.60 21.80
CA ALA A 26 -9.30 -6.63 20.80
C ALA A 26 -9.88 -8.04 20.66
N LEU A 27 -11.16 -8.12 20.29
CA LEU A 27 -11.87 -9.37 20.04
C LEU A 27 -12.88 -9.20 18.91
N LEU A 28 -12.85 -10.11 17.94
CA LEU A 28 -13.84 -10.21 16.87
C LEU A 28 -14.87 -11.30 17.18
N ILE A 29 -16.14 -10.93 17.28
CA ILE A 29 -17.29 -11.83 17.44
C ILE A 29 -17.81 -12.18 16.05
N VAL A 30 -17.65 -13.44 15.63
CA VAL A 30 -18.03 -13.92 14.30
C VAL A 30 -19.25 -14.80 14.39
N ALA A 31 -20.30 -14.48 13.62
CA ALA A 31 -21.46 -15.34 13.44
C ALA A 31 -22.37 -14.88 12.30
N ASP A 32 -23.27 -15.73 11.87
CA ASP A 32 -24.31 -15.39 10.89
C ASP A 32 -25.31 -14.35 11.42
N SER A 33 -26.14 -13.82 10.51
CA SER A 33 -27.19 -12.85 10.86
C SER A 33 -28.16 -13.45 11.89
N GLY A 34 -28.52 -12.65 12.91
CA GLY A 34 -29.48 -13.09 13.93
C GLY A 34 -28.89 -13.92 15.09
N ALA A 35 -27.63 -14.28 15.07
CA ALA A 35 -26.99 -15.12 16.12
C ALA A 35 -26.77 -14.41 17.48
N GLY A 36 -27.12 -13.13 17.60
CA GLY A 36 -27.05 -12.39 18.87
C GLY A 36 -25.76 -11.60 19.10
N LYS A 37 -24.98 -11.29 18.04
CA LYS A 37 -23.73 -10.50 18.13
C LYS A 37 -23.93 -9.15 18.81
N SER A 38 -24.91 -8.36 18.32
CA SER A 38 -25.21 -7.02 18.88
C SER A 38 -25.62 -7.08 20.35
N VAL A 39 -26.32 -8.14 20.76
CA VAL A 39 -26.72 -8.33 22.16
C VAL A 39 -25.50 -8.59 23.07
N LEU A 40 -24.45 -9.26 22.55
CA LEU A 40 -23.17 -9.42 23.26
C LEU A 40 -22.38 -8.09 23.35
N LEU A 41 -22.41 -7.23 22.32
CA LEU A 41 -21.85 -5.87 22.41
C LEU A 41 -22.57 -5.04 23.46
N ASP A 42 -23.91 -5.11 23.50
CA ASP A 42 -24.72 -4.42 24.54
C ASP A 42 -24.44 -4.96 25.94
N LEU A 43 -24.17 -6.24 26.05
CA LEU A 43 -23.77 -6.84 27.34
C LEU A 43 -22.38 -6.32 27.75
N ALA A 44 -21.42 -6.24 26.84
CA ALA A 44 -20.10 -5.68 27.11
C ALA A 44 -20.20 -4.24 27.65
N ALA A 45 -21.06 -3.40 27.03
CA ALA A 45 -21.31 -2.05 27.51
C ALA A 45 -21.93 -2.02 28.93
N ARG A 46 -22.90 -2.90 29.22
CA ARG A 46 -23.47 -3.02 30.57
C ARG A 46 -22.45 -3.52 31.59
N MET A 47 -21.55 -4.44 31.21
CA MET A 47 -20.48 -4.93 32.08
C MET A 47 -19.43 -3.85 32.38
N ALA A 48 -19.12 -2.99 31.41
CA ALA A 48 -18.24 -1.85 31.57
C ALA A 48 -18.83 -0.80 32.58
N GLY A 49 -20.15 -0.58 32.53
CA GLY A 49 -20.83 0.34 33.42
C GLY A 49 -20.38 1.78 33.24
N ASN A 50 -20.69 2.66 34.23
CA ASN A 50 -20.38 4.09 34.15
C ASN A 50 -18.90 4.46 34.38
N SER A 51 -18.07 3.48 34.74
CA SER A 51 -16.62 3.68 34.95
C SER A 51 -15.80 3.66 33.66
N TRP A 52 -16.42 3.33 32.52
CA TRP A 52 -15.81 3.26 31.21
C TRP A 52 -16.39 4.33 30.27
N LEU A 53 -15.54 4.88 29.41
CA LEU A 53 -15.98 5.62 28.24
C LEU A 53 -16.34 4.62 27.13
N VAL A 54 -17.62 4.54 26.78
CA VAL A 54 -18.10 3.62 25.75
C VAL A 54 -18.30 4.40 24.45
N LEU A 55 -17.52 4.05 23.44
CA LEU A 55 -17.61 4.58 22.08
C LEU A 55 -18.26 3.51 21.18
N ARG A 56 -19.20 3.90 20.30
CA ARG A 56 -19.94 2.96 19.46
C ARG A 56 -20.07 3.41 18.04
N CYS A 57 -19.92 2.48 17.09
CA CYS A 57 -20.36 2.63 15.70
C CYS A 57 -20.92 1.32 15.16
N ALA A 58 -21.57 1.40 14.02
CA ALA A 58 -22.04 0.23 13.28
C ALA A 58 -21.80 0.44 11.78
N GLY A 59 -21.28 -0.58 11.10
CA GLY A 59 -21.21 -0.63 9.65
C GLY A 59 -22.63 -0.66 9.05
N ILE A 60 -22.81 0.01 7.93
CA ILE A 60 -24.09 0.14 7.23
C ILE A 60 -23.99 -0.58 5.88
N GLU A 61 -24.93 -1.48 5.59
CA GLU A 61 -25.04 -2.14 4.28
C GLU A 61 -25.43 -1.10 3.23
N ASN A 62 -24.45 -0.59 2.48
CA ASN A 62 -24.68 0.37 1.41
C ASN A 62 -24.38 -0.27 0.06
N ALA A 63 -25.39 -0.86 -0.57
CA ALA A 63 -25.27 -1.38 -1.93
C ALA A 63 -25.23 -0.28 -3.01
N ASN A 64 -25.58 0.98 -2.70
CA ASN A 64 -25.80 2.04 -3.72
C ASN A 64 -25.39 3.48 -3.30
N ALA A 65 -24.76 3.70 -2.15
CA ALA A 65 -24.27 5.04 -1.79
C ALA A 65 -22.73 5.05 -1.80
N PRO A 66 -22.08 6.15 -2.26
CA PRO A 66 -20.64 6.29 -2.09
C PRO A 66 -20.34 6.27 -0.58
N GLU A 67 -19.53 5.32 -0.15
CA GLU A 67 -19.04 5.25 1.21
C GLU A 67 -18.37 6.59 1.54
N SER A 68 -18.90 7.31 2.53
CA SER A 68 -18.20 8.48 3.05
C SER A 68 -16.93 7.97 3.72
N PRO A 69 -15.74 8.26 3.21
CA PRO A 69 -14.50 7.82 3.84
C PRO A 69 -14.50 8.25 5.31
N PHE A 70 -14.09 7.34 6.19
CA PHE A 70 -14.08 7.55 7.66
C PHE A 70 -15.46 7.73 8.31
N GLY A 71 -16.57 7.39 7.64
CA GLY A 71 -17.92 7.54 8.19
C GLY A 71 -18.12 6.77 9.49
N GLY A 72 -17.68 5.51 9.55
CA GLY A 72 -17.72 4.68 10.76
C GLY A 72 -16.81 5.20 11.86
N LEU A 73 -15.61 5.65 11.53
CA LEU A 73 -14.65 6.22 12.48
C LEU A 73 -15.19 7.53 13.09
N ARG A 74 -15.76 8.40 12.26
CA ARG A 74 -16.39 9.65 12.72
C ARG A 74 -17.51 9.38 13.72
N LEU A 75 -18.37 8.42 13.45
CA LEU A 75 -19.43 8.01 14.37
C LEU A 75 -18.86 7.47 15.69
N LEU A 76 -17.81 6.66 15.62
CA LEU A 76 -17.15 6.12 16.81
C LEU A 76 -16.54 7.22 17.67
N LEU A 77 -15.84 8.15 17.05
CA LEU A 77 -15.09 9.21 17.76
C LEU A 77 -15.95 10.44 18.11
N ALA A 78 -17.16 10.60 17.57
CA ALA A 78 -18.01 11.77 17.81
C ALA A 78 -18.13 12.17 19.28
N PRO A 79 -18.33 11.25 20.26
CA PRO A 79 -18.40 11.62 21.69
C PRO A 79 -17.05 12.08 22.27
N ALA A 80 -15.96 11.79 21.58
CA ALA A 80 -14.58 12.04 22.01
C ALA A 80 -13.94 13.28 21.35
N LEU A 81 -14.55 13.82 20.30
CA LEU A 81 -13.99 14.97 19.54
C LEU A 81 -13.79 16.23 20.39
N GLY A 82 -14.53 16.41 21.49
CA GLY A 82 -14.28 17.50 22.45
C GLY A 82 -12.92 17.43 23.16
N HIS A 83 -12.12 16.39 22.97
CA HIS A 83 -10.81 16.20 23.60
C HIS A 83 -9.65 16.34 22.61
N ILE A 84 -9.90 16.63 21.32
CA ILE A 84 -8.87 16.75 20.28
C ILE A 84 -7.89 17.91 20.55
N ASP A 85 -8.31 18.94 21.29
CA ASP A 85 -7.45 20.07 21.66
C ASP A 85 -6.22 19.67 22.50
N ARG A 86 -6.24 18.48 23.11
CA ARG A 86 -5.13 17.92 23.88
C ARG A 86 -4.07 17.26 23.01
N LEU A 87 -4.35 17.08 21.73
CA LEU A 87 -3.45 16.44 20.76
C LEU A 87 -2.47 17.47 20.16
N PRO A 88 -1.28 17.01 19.69
CA PRO A 88 -0.39 17.82 18.87
C PRO A 88 -1.10 18.40 17.65
N GLY A 89 -0.72 19.61 17.21
CA GLY A 89 -1.41 20.36 16.16
C GLY A 89 -1.66 19.58 14.86
N GLN A 90 -0.68 18.80 14.40
CA GLN A 90 -0.84 17.94 13.20
C GLN A 90 -1.88 16.83 13.39
N GLN A 91 -1.93 16.21 14.56
CA GLN A 91 -2.89 15.15 14.88
C GLN A 91 -4.30 15.70 15.08
N ARG A 92 -4.41 16.90 15.68
CA ARG A 92 -5.68 17.62 15.80
C ARG A 92 -6.22 17.95 14.41
N ALA A 93 -5.41 18.56 13.55
CA ALA A 93 -5.80 18.87 12.18
C ALA A 93 -6.26 17.62 11.39
N ALA A 94 -5.62 16.47 11.61
CA ALA A 94 -6.01 15.23 10.95
C ALA A 94 -7.39 14.71 11.37
N LEU A 95 -7.82 14.95 12.62
CA LEU A 95 -9.17 14.58 13.08
C LEU A 95 -10.22 15.64 12.74
N GLU A 96 -9.86 16.93 12.70
CA GLU A 96 -10.74 18.00 12.23
C GLU A 96 -11.15 17.80 10.75
N VAL A 97 -10.25 17.22 9.94
CA VAL A 97 -10.51 16.92 8.52
C VAL A 97 -11.46 15.72 8.32
N LEU A 98 -11.84 14.98 9.37
CA LEU A 98 -12.84 13.90 9.26
C LEU A 98 -14.21 14.43 8.79
N ASP A 99 -14.49 15.71 8.98
CA ASP A 99 -15.69 16.38 8.43
C ASP A 99 -15.52 16.79 6.95
N MET A 100 -14.28 16.74 6.42
CA MET A 100 -13.94 16.99 5.02
C MET A 100 -13.14 15.79 4.44
N PRO A 101 -13.77 14.64 4.19
CA PRO A 101 -13.10 13.35 3.99
C PRO A 101 -12.19 13.26 2.75
N HIS A 102 -12.19 14.24 1.86
CA HIS A 102 -11.38 14.25 0.64
C HIS A 102 -9.94 14.76 0.82
N ALA A 103 -9.61 15.33 1.98
CA ALA A 103 -8.30 15.89 2.30
C ALA A 103 -7.54 15.10 3.40
N ALA A 104 -8.12 14.03 3.96
CA ALA A 104 -7.55 13.32 5.10
C ALA A 104 -6.48 12.32 4.67
N ASP A 105 -5.25 12.53 5.11
CA ASP A 105 -4.20 11.52 5.08
C ASP A 105 -4.56 10.37 6.04
N ARG A 106 -4.82 9.18 5.50
CA ARG A 106 -5.22 7.97 6.25
C ARG A 106 -4.23 7.63 7.37
N THR A 107 -2.95 7.81 7.13
CA THR A 107 -1.90 7.54 8.11
C THR A 107 -1.96 8.52 9.25
N GLN A 108 -2.14 9.81 8.96
CA GLN A 108 -2.27 10.85 9.98
C GLN A 108 -3.54 10.69 10.80
N VAL A 109 -4.66 10.32 10.17
CA VAL A 109 -5.92 9.99 10.86
C VAL A 109 -5.74 8.78 11.78
N ALA A 110 -5.07 7.73 11.32
CA ALA A 110 -4.81 6.55 12.12
C ALA A 110 -3.96 6.85 13.35
N ILE A 111 -2.88 7.62 13.19
CA ILE A 111 -2.02 8.07 14.27
C ILE A 111 -2.78 8.94 15.26
N ALA A 112 -3.55 9.90 14.75
CA ALA A 112 -4.33 10.81 15.57
C ALA A 112 -5.41 10.06 16.38
N THR A 113 -6.04 9.03 15.78
CA THR A 113 -6.99 8.14 16.44
C THR A 113 -6.34 7.36 17.59
N VAL A 114 -5.19 6.75 17.37
CA VAL A 114 -4.43 6.06 18.43
C VAL A 114 -4.10 7.02 19.56
N SER A 115 -3.60 8.22 19.23
CA SER A 115 -3.26 9.23 20.23
C SER A 115 -4.48 9.73 21.03
N LEU A 116 -5.63 9.91 20.36
CA LEU A 116 -6.87 10.30 21.02
C LEU A 116 -7.36 9.22 21.98
N LEU A 117 -7.42 7.96 21.54
CA LEU A 117 -7.82 6.84 22.40
C LEU A 117 -6.88 6.67 23.58
N ALA A 118 -5.57 6.83 23.38
CA ALA A 118 -4.58 6.78 24.45
C ALA A 118 -4.76 7.92 25.46
N GLU A 119 -5.01 9.16 25.01
CA GLU A 119 -5.29 10.32 25.87
C GLU A 119 -6.56 10.09 26.70
N LEU A 120 -7.64 9.62 26.07
CA LEU A 120 -8.90 9.29 26.76
C LEU A 120 -8.69 8.20 27.82
N SER A 121 -7.90 7.17 27.48
CA SER A 121 -7.63 6.05 28.38
C SER A 121 -6.81 6.45 29.61
N SER A 122 -6.15 7.62 29.58
CA SER A 122 -5.41 8.15 30.73
C SER A 122 -6.32 8.54 31.88
N THR A 123 -7.56 8.96 31.58
CA THR A 123 -8.54 9.38 32.58
C THR A 123 -9.44 8.23 33.03
N GLN A 124 -9.99 7.47 32.09
CA GLN A 124 -10.88 6.32 32.36
C GLN A 124 -10.71 5.23 31.29
N PRO A 125 -10.98 3.94 31.57
CA PRO A 125 -10.92 2.91 30.54
C PRO A 125 -11.85 3.19 29.38
N VAL A 126 -11.43 2.86 28.16
CA VAL A 126 -12.20 3.10 26.91
C VAL A 126 -12.65 1.77 26.32
N LEU A 127 -13.93 1.66 25.98
CA LEU A 127 -14.53 0.54 25.30
C LEU A 127 -15.04 0.97 23.92
N CYS A 128 -14.42 0.49 22.87
CA CYS A 128 -14.87 0.71 21.50
C CYS A 128 -15.70 -0.50 21.03
N LEU A 129 -16.92 -0.25 20.59
CA LEU A 129 -17.86 -1.26 20.10
C LEU A 129 -18.17 -0.98 18.64
N VAL A 130 -17.83 -1.93 17.77
CA VAL A 130 -18.05 -1.87 16.32
C VAL A 130 -19.00 -2.98 15.91
N ASP A 131 -20.25 -2.64 15.65
CA ASP A 131 -21.23 -3.60 15.13
C ASP A 131 -21.21 -3.65 13.62
N ASN A 132 -21.62 -4.78 13.03
CA ASN A 132 -21.62 -5.00 11.57
C ASN A 132 -20.29 -4.63 10.91
N ALA A 133 -19.17 -5.01 11.48
CA ALA A 133 -17.83 -4.63 11.03
C ALA A 133 -17.56 -4.96 9.54
N HIS A 134 -18.24 -5.98 8.98
CA HIS A 134 -18.17 -6.36 7.56
C HIS A 134 -18.81 -5.32 6.61
N TRP A 135 -19.54 -4.34 7.11
CA TRP A 135 -20.12 -3.22 6.39
C TRP A 135 -19.49 -1.86 6.80
N LEU A 136 -18.40 -1.90 7.53
CA LEU A 136 -17.66 -0.68 7.87
C LEU A 136 -16.94 -0.18 6.60
N ASP A 137 -16.94 1.13 6.40
CA ASP A 137 -16.14 1.71 5.31
C ASP A 137 -14.66 1.36 5.49
N GLN A 138 -14.01 1.09 4.37
CA GLN A 138 -12.65 0.56 4.38
C GLN A 138 -11.64 1.46 5.10
N PRO A 139 -11.63 2.81 4.93
CA PRO A 139 -10.75 3.69 5.69
C PRO A 139 -10.97 3.62 7.20
N SER A 140 -12.23 3.52 7.67
CA SER A 140 -12.53 3.33 9.09
C SER A 140 -12.01 2.00 9.62
N ALA A 141 -12.21 0.91 8.87
CA ALA A 141 -11.72 -0.41 9.24
C ALA A 141 -10.19 -0.43 9.36
N GLU A 142 -9.48 0.14 8.37
CA GLU A 142 -8.01 0.23 8.36
C GLU A 142 -7.47 1.01 9.57
N VAL A 143 -8.07 2.14 9.92
CA VAL A 143 -7.68 2.95 11.08
C VAL A 143 -7.88 2.19 12.40
N LEU A 144 -9.01 1.50 12.54
CA LEU A 144 -9.30 0.75 13.76
C LEU A 144 -8.42 -0.48 13.91
N LEU A 145 -8.11 -1.20 12.83
CA LEU A 145 -7.16 -2.31 12.82
C LEU A 145 -5.74 -1.82 13.13
N PHE A 146 -5.32 -0.71 12.54
CA PHE A 146 -4.05 -0.05 12.88
C PHE A 146 -3.98 0.31 14.37
N ALA A 147 -5.09 0.79 14.96
CA ALA A 147 -5.13 1.09 16.39
C ALA A 147 -4.94 -0.18 17.23
N VAL A 148 -5.59 -1.30 16.87
CA VAL A 148 -5.42 -2.57 17.59
C VAL A 148 -3.96 -3.02 17.63
N GLU A 149 -3.23 -2.90 16.52
CA GLU A 149 -1.82 -3.30 16.44
C GLU A 149 -0.87 -2.42 17.26
N ARG A 150 -1.28 -1.18 17.56
CA ARG A 150 -0.44 -0.15 18.18
C ARG A 150 -0.75 0.15 19.63
N LEU A 151 -1.90 -0.30 20.12
CA LEU A 151 -2.25 -0.15 21.53
C LEU A 151 -1.57 -1.27 22.34
N GLY A 152 -0.99 -0.90 23.49
CA GLY A 152 -0.28 -1.81 24.39
C GLY A 152 -0.76 -1.66 25.83
N PRO A 153 -0.08 -0.86 26.68
CA PRO A 153 -0.40 -0.72 28.11
C PRO A 153 -1.54 0.28 28.41
N GLU A 154 -2.25 0.72 27.40
CA GLU A 154 -3.43 1.58 27.54
C GLU A 154 -4.61 0.77 28.09
N ARG A 155 -5.60 1.46 28.70
CA ARG A 155 -6.82 0.84 29.22
C ARG A 155 -7.93 0.87 28.16
N ILE A 156 -7.72 0.13 27.04
CA ILE A 156 -8.61 0.18 25.89
C ILE A 156 -9.03 -1.23 25.49
N ALA A 157 -10.33 -1.43 25.32
CA ALA A 157 -10.92 -2.65 24.77
C ALA A 157 -11.63 -2.34 23.45
N LEU A 158 -11.37 -3.12 22.41
CA LEU A 158 -12.05 -3.03 21.11
C LEU A 158 -12.81 -4.33 20.85
N LEU A 159 -14.13 -4.25 20.70
CA LEU A 159 -14.96 -5.40 20.32
C LEU A 159 -15.58 -5.14 18.95
N PHE A 160 -15.28 -6.03 18.03
CA PHE A 160 -15.87 -6.05 16.69
C PHE A 160 -16.91 -7.17 16.62
N ALA A 161 -18.04 -6.91 15.96
CA ALA A 161 -19.03 -7.92 15.63
C ALA A 161 -19.22 -7.96 14.10
N GLY A 162 -18.94 -9.10 13.48
CA GLY A 162 -18.98 -9.25 12.03
C GLY A 162 -19.51 -10.60 11.56
N ARG A 163 -19.66 -10.75 10.25
CA ARG A 163 -19.89 -12.04 9.57
C ARG A 163 -18.54 -12.70 9.26
N PRO A 164 -18.53 -13.96 8.81
CA PRO A 164 -17.29 -14.66 8.43
C PRO A 164 -16.44 -13.93 7.39
N GLU A 165 -17.05 -13.10 6.53
CA GLU A 165 -16.35 -12.30 5.52
C GLU A 165 -15.37 -11.25 6.11
N PHE A 166 -15.56 -10.88 7.37
CA PHE A 166 -14.66 -9.98 8.10
C PHE A 166 -13.58 -10.72 8.90
N SER A 167 -13.41 -12.01 8.70
CA SER A 167 -12.36 -12.83 9.32
C SER A 167 -11.00 -12.61 8.63
N GLY A 168 -9.91 -12.97 9.34
CA GLY A 168 -8.56 -12.97 8.75
C GLY A 168 -7.74 -11.70 8.93
N HIS A 169 -8.21 -10.72 9.69
CA HIS A 169 -7.47 -9.48 10.01
C HIS A 169 -6.52 -9.62 11.22
N GLY A 170 -6.14 -10.83 11.60
CA GLY A 170 -5.21 -11.05 12.72
C GLY A 170 -5.80 -10.84 14.12
N LEU A 171 -7.10 -10.55 14.23
CA LEU A 171 -7.78 -10.37 15.50
C LEU A 171 -8.07 -11.73 16.16
N PRO A 172 -8.00 -11.84 17.52
CA PRO A 172 -8.57 -12.98 18.22
C PRO A 172 -10.06 -13.13 17.93
N GLU A 173 -10.47 -14.31 17.45
CA GLU A 173 -11.87 -14.57 17.07
C GLU A 173 -12.64 -15.32 18.18
N MET A 174 -13.92 -14.98 18.30
CA MET A 174 -14.90 -15.70 19.08
C MET A 174 -16.08 -16.06 18.16
N ARG A 175 -16.11 -17.29 17.70
CA ARG A 175 -17.20 -17.80 16.84
C ARG A 175 -18.38 -18.23 17.69
N LEU A 176 -19.58 -17.71 17.37
CA LEU A 176 -20.79 -18.07 18.10
C LEU A 176 -21.43 -19.30 17.46
N PRO A 177 -21.51 -20.44 18.16
CA PRO A 177 -22.28 -21.58 17.70
C PRO A 177 -23.77 -21.27 17.71
N PRO A 178 -24.61 -22.00 16.96
CA PRO A 178 -26.07 -21.93 17.09
C PRO A 178 -26.49 -22.16 18.55
N LEU A 179 -27.56 -21.47 19.00
CA LEU A 179 -28.11 -21.70 20.34
C LEU A 179 -28.64 -23.15 20.44
N GLY A 180 -28.21 -23.87 21.44
CA GLY A 180 -28.71 -25.23 21.71
C GLY A 180 -30.21 -25.23 22.03
N ASP A 181 -30.90 -26.36 21.80
CA ASP A 181 -32.35 -26.50 21.94
C ASP A 181 -32.93 -26.09 23.29
N ALA A 182 -32.19 -26.30 24.36
CA ALA A 182 -32.60 -25.91 25.71
C ALA A 182 -32.62 -24.39 25.89
N ALA A 183 -31.60 -23.67 25.31
CA ALA A 183 -31.51 -22.22 25.34
C ALA A 183 -32.55 -21.56 24.42
N GLN A 184 -32.84 -22.18 23.26
CA GLN A 184 -33.92 -21.76 22.36
C GLN A 184 -35.29 -21.86 23.02
N ARG A 185 -35.59 -22.96 23.71
CA ARG A 185 -36.85 -23.14 24.45
C ARG A 185 -37.01 -22.16 25.60
N THR A 186 -35.93 -21.88 26.30
CA THR A 186 -35.95 -20.92 27.42
C THR A 186 -36.14 -19.46 26.89
N LEU A 187 -35.53 -19.14 25.76
CA LEU A 187 -35.72 -17.84 25.09
C LEU A 187 -37.14 -17.68 24.55
N ALA A 188 -37.74 -18.73 24.03
CA ALA A 188 -39.15 -18.76 23.59
C ALA A 188 -40.10 -18.61 24.77
N ALA A 189 -39.86 -19.31 25.87
CA ALA A 189 -40.66 -19.21 27.10
C ALA A 189 -40.55 -17.83 27.76
N ALA A 190 -39.38 -17.22 27.77
CA ALA A 190 -39.17 -15.86 28.32
C ALA A 190 -39.89 -14.77 27.49
N ARG A 191 -40.06 -14.98 26.18
CA ARG A 191 -40.86 -14.08 25.32
C ARG A 191 -42.38 -14.15 25.61
N THR A 192 -42.85 -15.22 26.27
CA THR A 192 -44.27 -15.42 26.60
C THR A 192 -44.63 -15.03 28.02
N THR A 193 -43.65 -14.79 28.92
CA THR A 193 -43.89 -14.63 30.37
C THR A 193 -43.58 -13.25 30.93
N GLU A 194 -43.15 -12.25 30.16
CA GLU A 194 -42.97 -10.89 30.67
C GLU A 194 -44.33 -10.14 30.74
N PRO A 195 -44.81 -9.74 31.96
CA PRO A 195 -45.95 -8.86 32.09
C PRO A 195 -45.56 -7.47 31.55
N ARG A 196 -46.42 -6.93 30.71
CA ARG A 196 -46.28 -5.57 30.18
C ARG A 196 -46.45 -4.57 31.33
N ASP A 197 -45.39 -4.18 32.01
CA ASP A 197 -45.35 -3.06 32.91
C ASP A 197 -45.36 -1.77 32.11
N ARG A 198 -46.39 -0.98 32.27
CA ARG A 198 -46.72 0.24 31.48
C ARG A 198 -46.01 1.51 31.98
N SER A 199 -44.90 1.48 32.70
CA SER A 199 -44.26 2.66 33.29
C SER A 199 -42.86 2.99 32.77
N THR A 200 -42.30 2.25 31.83
CA THR A 200 -41.15 2.70 31.04
C THR A 200 -41.52 2.66 29.58
N ALA A 201 -41.22 3.69 28.85
CA ALA A 201 -41.53 3.81 27.41
C ALA A 201 -41.21 2.51 26.69
N PRO A 202 -42.15 1.94 25.90
CA PRO A 202 -41.93 0.61 25.29
C PRO A 202 -40.68 0.64 24.43
N PRO A 203 -39.91 -0.46 24.31
CA PRO A 203 -38.99 -0.59 23.21
C PRO A 203 -39.82 -0.50 21.95
N ILE A 204 -39.69 0.63 21.29
CA ILE A 204 -40.37 0.95 20.03
C ILE A 204 -40.12 -0.26 19.09
N ASP A 205 -41.20 -0.93 18.71
CA ASP A 205 -41.17 -1.94 17.66
C ASP A 205 -40.87 -1.19 16.35
N ARG A 206 -39.57 -1.04 16.07
CA ARG A 206 -39.00 -0.15 15.06
C ARG A 206 -39.30 -0.57 13.62
N ARG A 207 -40.03 -1.67 13.43
CA ARG A 207 -40.40 -2.17 12.11
C ARG A 207 -41.69 -1.54 11.57
N ASN A 208 -42.56 -0.98 12.38
CA ASN A 208 -43.91 -0.56 11.99
C ASN A 208 -44.21 0.95 12.11
N HIS A 209 -43.28 1.79 12.59
CA HIS A 209 -43.62 3.21 12.73
C HIS A 209 -43.75 4.02 11.43
N VAL A 210 -43.30 3.47 10.31
CA VAL A 210 -43.46 4.13 9.00
C VAL A 210 -44.85 3.88 8.37
N VAL A 211 -45.60 2.88 8.85
CA VAL A 211 -46.84 2.42 8.20
C VAL A 211 -48.06 3.25 8.60
N ASP A 212 -48.09 3.90 9.75
CA ASP A 212 -49.30 4.59 10.28
C ASP A 212 -49.28 6.14 10.14
N ARG A 213 -48.49 6.66 9.16
CA ARG A 213 -48.38 8.13 8.98
C ARG A 213 -49.20 8.64 7.82
N PRO A 214 -49.63 9.90 7.84
CA PRO A 214 -50.18 10.53 6.66
C PRO A 214 -49.18 10.43 5.50
N ASP A 215 -49.62 10.15 4.29
CA ASP A 215 -48.76 9.93 3.13
C ASP A 215 -47.79 11.07 2.88
N CYS A 216 -48.13 12.31 3.21
CA CYS A 216 -47.30 13.49 3.13
C CYS A 216 -46.07 13.42 4.10
N ALA A 217 -46.29 13.02 5.36
CA ALA A 217 -45.21 12.92 6.34
C ALA A 217 -44.23 11.75 5.98
N ARG A 218 -44.78 10.65 5.45
CA ARG A 218 -43.92 9.55 4.90
C ARG A 218 -43.04 10.01 3.77
N MET A 219 -43.57 10.78 2.83
CA MET A 219 -42.81 11.32 1.71
C MET A 219 -41.72 12.28 2.18
N ALA A 220 -41.98 13.16 3.15
CA ALA A 220 -40.99 14.06 3.75
C ALA A 220 -39.85 13.30 4.41
N VAL A 221 -40.12 12.18 5.08
CA VAL A 221 -39.12 11.28 5.64
C VAL A 221 -38.28 10.61 4.54
N VAL A 222 -38.90 10.22 3.41
CA VAL A 222 -38.15 9.62 2.27
C VAL A 222 -37.26 10.66 1.61
N VAL A 223 -37.71 11.91 1.44
CA VAL A 223 -36.88 13.03 0.94
C VAL A 223 -35.69 13.25 1.84
N ALA A 224 -35.91 13.40 3.14
CA ALA A 224 -34.82 13.58 4.13
C ALA A 224 -33.88 12.39 4.20
N ALA A 225 -34.38 11.15 3.99
CA ALA A 225 -33.56 9.94 3.97
C ALA A 225 -32.68 9.83 2.70
N THR A 226 -33.19 10.35 1.57
CA THR A 226 -32.52 10.29 0.27
C THR A 226 -31.53 11.45 0.10
N GLU A 227 -31.80 12.59 0.69
CA GLU A 227 -30.90 13.74 0.73
C GLU A 227 -29.74 13.44 1.70
N GLU A 228 -28.49 13.45 1.23
CA GLU A 228 -27.36 12.90 1.98
C GLU A 228 -26.70 13.91 2.94
N THR A 229 -26.84 15.19 2.69
CA THR A 229 -26.15 16.24 3.46
C THR A 229 -26.97 16.79 4.62
N GLY A 230 -28.29 16.52 4.63
CA GLY A 230 -29.20 17.09 5.61
C GLY A 230 -29.50 18.56 5.36
N ASP A 231 -29.27 19.07 4.15
CA ASP A 231 -29.55 20.47 3.78
C ASP A 231 -31.07 20.74 3.79
N LEU A 232 -31.52 21.55 4.78
CA LEU A 232 -32.93 21.87 4.97
C LEU A 232 -33.51 22.64 3.77
N ASP A 233 -32.73 23.55 3.17
CA ASP A 233 -33.22 24.34 2.03
C ASP A 233 -33.45 23.44 0.80
N LEU A 234 -32.57 22.50 0.58
CA LEU A 234 -32.73 21.50 -0.48
C LEU A 234 -33.93 20.60 -0.21
N VAL A 235 -34.05 20.08 1.00
CA VAL A 235 -35.22 19.27 1.42
C VAL A 235 -36.52 20.02 1.19
N LEU A 236 -36.63 21.28 1.60
CA LEU A 236 -37.83 22.10 1.44
C LEU A 236 -38.13 22.35 -0.05
N ARG A 237 -37.15 22.65 -0.89
CA ARG A 237 -37.33 22.79 -2.35
C ARG A 237 -37.88 21.51 -2.97
N VAL A 238 -37.29 20.40 -2.65
CA VAL A 238 -37.71 19.08 -3.17
C VAL A 238 -39.13 18.72 -2.70
N LEU A 239 -39.50 19.05 -1.46
CA LEU A 239 -40.87 18.86 -0.98
C LEU A 239 -41.85 19.72 -1.77
N ALA A 240 -41.51 20.99 -2.03
CA ALA A 240 -42.35 21.87 -2.84
C ALA A 240 -42.54 21.37 -4.29
N ASP A 241 -41.47 20.87 -4.92
CA ASP A 241 -41.50 20.25 -6.25
C ASP A 241 -42.40 18.98 -6.29
N LEU A 242 -42.48 18.27 -5.17
CA LEU A 242 -43.37 17.12 -5.00
C LEU A 242 -44.81 17.51 -4.57
N GLY A 243 -45.12 18.81 -4.53
CA GLY A 243 -46.42 19.34 -4.13
C GLY A 243 -46.74 19.24 -2.63
N LEU A 244 -45.70 19.14 -1.80
CA LEU A 244 -45.81 19.06 -0.35
C LEU A 244 -45.41 20.38 0.31
N THR A 245 -46.07 20.70 1.44
CA THR A 245 -45.77 21.89 2.24
C THR A 245 -44.79 21.55 3.37
N VAL A 246 -44.24 22.57 4.02
CA VAL A 246 -43.42 22.44 5.22
C VAL A 246 -44.10 21.62 6.33
N ASP A 247 -45.42 21.62 6.41
CA ASP A 247 -46.19 20.85 7.39
C ASP A 247 -45.93 19.35 7.32
N ALA A 248 -45.54 18.83 6.14
CA ALA A 248 -45.16 17.42 5.97
C ALA A 248 -43.86 17.10 6.73
N LEU A 249 -42.88 18.00 6.70
CA LEU A 249 -41.63 17.86 7.44
C LEU A 249 -41.83 18.05 8.95
N GLU A 250 -42.65 19.02 9.33
CA GLU A 250 -43.06 19.26 10.73
C GLU A 250 -43.80 18.03 11.32
N ALA A 251 -44.66 17.40 10.54
CA ALA A 251 -45.32 16.15 10.96
C ALA A 251 -44.33 14.99 11.13
N ALA A 252 -43.30 14.92 10.30
CA ALA A 252 -42.21 13.94 10.41
C ALA A 252 -41.36 14.20 11.66
N GLU A 253 -41.05 15.46 11.97
CA GLU A 253 -40.33 15.87 13.18
C GLU A 253 -41.12 15.57 14.45
N ARG A 254 -42.41 15.98 14.50
CA ARG A 254 -43.27 15.68 15.65
C ARG A 254 -43.40 14.17 15.93
N SER A 255 -43.25 13.34 14.95
CA SER A 255 -43.21 11.87 15.11
C SER A 255 -41.85 11.34 15.61
N GLY A 256 -40.86 12.20 15.78
CA GLY A 256 -39.54 11.88 16.31
C GLY A 256 -38.66 11.07 15.34
N VAL A 257 -38.96 10.99 14.03
CA VAL A 257 -38.20 10.26 13.04
C VAL A 257 -37.07 11.09 12.42
N VAL A 258 -37.32 12.40 12.29
CA VAL A 258 -36.33 13.38 11.87
C VAL A 258 -36.17 14.44 12.94
N ILE A 259 -35.02 15.07 12.96
CA ILE A 259 -34.68 16.18 13.83
C ILE A 259 -34.32 17.35 12.91
N VAL A 260 -34.98 18.50 13.08
CA VAL A 260 -34.70 19.71 12.32
C VAL A 260 -34.03 20.71 13.23
N MET A 261 -32.78 21.03 13.04
CA MET A 261 -32.01 22.01 13.83
C MET A 261 -30.96 22.72 12.95
N ASN A 262 -30.79 24.03 13.19
CA ASN A 262 -29.69 24.81 12.59
C ASN A 262 -29.58 24.67 11.05
N GLN A 263 -30.72 24.76 10.35
CA GLN A 263 -30.83 24.59 8.89
C GLN A 263 -30.45 23.19 8.40
N SER A 264 -30.49 22.19 9.27
CA SER A 264 -30.18 20.80 8.91
C SER A 264 -31.31 19.86 9.33
N VAL A 265 -31.56 18.85 8.49
CA VAL A 265 -32.45 17.71 8.74
C VAL A 265 -31.59 16.46 8.98
N SER A 266 -31.80 15.84 10.12
CA SER A 266 -31.06 14.63 10.49
C SER A 266 -31.99 13.54 11.02
N PHE A 267 -31.47 12.32 11.09
CA PHE A 267 -32.16 11.20 11.73
C PHE A 267 -31.52 10.91 13.09
N PRO A 268 -32.32 10.48 14.10
CA PRO A 268 -31.78 10.10 15.41
C PRO A 268 -30.67 9.04 15.32
N ASN A 269 -30.76 8.15 14.32
CA ASN A 269 -29.70 7.19 14.01
C ASN A 269 -29.70 6.80 12.52
N PRO A 270 -28.53 6.36 11.98
CA PRO A 270 -28.40 5.96 10.56
C PRO A 270 -29.27 4.77 10.16
N ILE A 271 -29.65 3.89 11.12
CA ILE A 271 -30.49 2.71 10.84
C ILE A 271 -31.91 3.17 10.48
N GLU A 272 -32.42 4.19 11.16
CA GLU A 272 -33.76 4.75 10.87
C GLU A 272 -33.78 5.43 9.51
N ARG A 273 -32.73 6.17 9.13
CA ARG A 273 -32.58 6.73 7.80
C ARG A 273 -32.61 5.64 6.72
N ALA A 274 -31.79 4.61 6.87
CA ALA A 274 -31.73 3.49 5.92
C ALA A 274 -33.07 2.71 5.87
N ALA A 275 -33.74 2.53 7.00
CA ALA A 275 -35.06 1.90 7.06
C ALA A 275 -36.13 2.74 6.37
N ALA A 276 -36.13 4.05 6.55
CA ALA A 276 -37.03 4.98 5.91
C ALA A 276 -36.94 4.88 4.38
N TYR A 277 -35.74 4.88 3.83
CA TYR A 277 -35.50 4.73 2.39
C TYR A 277 -35.92 3.35 1.86
N ARG A 278 -35.49 2.25 2.52
CA ARG A 278 -35.78 0.87 2.07
C ARG A 278 -37.26 0.53 2.11
N ASN A 279 -37.99 1.01 3.13
CA ASN A 279 -39.41 0.72 3.31
C ASN A 279 -40.32 1.61 2.44
N ALA A 280 -39.76 2.63 1.79
CA ALA A 280 -40.52 3.49 0.89
C ALA A 280 -40.92 2.73 -0.38
N PRO A 281 -42.16 2.94 -0.87
CA PRO A 281 -42.60 2.37 -2.18
C PRO A 281 -41.64 2.78 -3.31
N PHE A 282 -41.45 1.86 -4.26
CA PHE A 282 -40.55 2.09 -5.43
C PHE A 282 -40.86 3.40 -6.16
N THR A 283 -42.16 3.67 -6.42
CA THR A 283 -42.63 4.89 -7.11
C THR A 283 -42.30 6.18 -6.35
N GLN A 284 -42.34 6.14 -5.01
CA GLN A 284 -41.98 7.29 -4.18
C GLN A 284 -40.47 7.53 -4.24
N ARG A 285 -39.63 6.50 -4.17
CA ARG A 285 -38.18 6.63 -4.32
C ARG A 285 -37.79 7.24 -5.66
N LEU A 286 -38.43 6.76 -6.76
CA LEU A 286 -38.20 7.32 -8.09
C LEU A 286 -38.55 8.81 -8.16
N ALA A 287 -39.73 9.19 -7.66
CA ALA A 287 -40.17 10.59 -7.65
C ALA A 287 -39.20 11.50 -6.85
N VAL A 288 -38.74 11.03 -5.68
CA VAL A 288 -37.80 11.78 -4.85
C VAL A 288 -36.45 11.93 -5.56
N HIS A 289 -35.91 10.87 -6.20
CA HIS A 289 -34.68 10.98 -6.93
C HIS A 289 -34.79 11.93 -8.14
N ALA A 290 -35.92 11.89 -8.87
CA ALA A 290 -36.17 12.80 -9.98
C ALA A 290 -36.23 14.28 -9.52
N ALA A 291 -36.90 14.55 -8.40
CA ALA A 291 -36.98 15.89 -7.83
C ALA A 291 -35.62 16.39 -7.30
N LEU A 292 -34.85 15.53 -6.62
CA LEU A 292 -33.48 15.85 -6.22
C LEU A 292 -32.58 16.14 -7.43
N ALA A 293 -32.69 15.35 -8.51
CA ALA A 293 -31.94 15.60 -9.72
C ALA A 293 -32.31 16.94 -10.39
N ALA A 294 -33.55 17.35 -10.30
CA ALA A 294 -33.99 18.65 -10.80
C ALA A 294 -33.47 19.80 -9.94
N ALA A 295 -33.44 19.63 -8.61
CA ALA A 295 -33.02 20.67 -7.65
C ALA A 295 -31.49 20.86 -7.57
N LEU A 296 -30.68 19.87 -7.94
CA LEU A 296 -29.20 19.86 -7.80
C LEU A 296 -28.49 20.32 -9.07
N THR A 297 -28.88 21.43 -9.66
CA THR A 297 -28.32 21.96 -10.92
C THR A 297 -26.86 22.40 -10.81
N ASP A 298 -26.45 22.87 -9.66
CA ASP A 298 -25.10 23.38 -9.31
C ASP A 298 -24.18 22.31 -8.72
N GLN A 299 -24.68 21.09 -8.49
CA GLN A 299 -23.94 19.94 -7.96
C GLN A 299 -23.98 18.75 -8.95
N PRO A 300 -23.25 18.82 -10.06
CA PRO A 300 -23.39 17.87 -11.18
C PRO A 300 -23.09 16.42 -10.80
N ASP A 301 -22.23 16.18 -9.83
CA ASP A 301 -21.87 14.81 -9.40
C ASP A 301 -23.04 14.17 -8.63
N ARG A 302 -23.61 14.86 -7.68
CA ARG A 302 -24.78 14.39 -6.93
C ARG A 302 -26.00 14.23 -7.85
N ARG A 303 -26.21 15.23 -8.70
CA ARG A 303 -27.28 15.19 -9.71
C ARG A 303 -27.22 13.92 -10.58
N ALA A 304 -26.04 13.55 -11.06
CA ALA A 304 -25.85 12.36 -11.90
C ALA A 304 -26.28 11.06 -11.20
N TRP A 305 -25.96 10.89 -9.94
CA TRP A 305 -26.38 9.73 -9.15
C TRP A 305 -27.90 9.69 -8.95
N HIS A 306 -28.53 10.83 -8.73
CA HIS A 306 -29.98 10.90 -8.61
C HIS A 306 -30.69 10.67 -9.96
N LEU A 307 -30.16 11.17 -11.07
CA LEU A 307 -30.65 10.81 -12.42
C LEU A 307 -30.60 9.31 -12.65
N ALA A 308 -29.49 8.68 -12.32
CA ALA A 308 -29.31 7.24 -12.46
C ALA A 308 -30.24 6.41 -11.57
N ALA A 309 -30.57 6.92 -10.38
CA ALA A 309 -31.49 6.27 -9.44
C ALA A 309 -32.97 6.48 -9.83
N ALA A 310 -33.28 7.53 -10.54
CA ALA A 310 -34.61 7.80 -11.07
C ALA A 310 -34.90 7.04 -12.37
N ALA A 311 -33.89 6.56 -13.08
CA ALA A 311 -34.04 5.86 -14.36
C ALA A 311 -34.68 4.48 -14.16
N THR A 312 -35.71 4.17 -14.94
CA THR A 312 -36.44 2.88 -14.92
C THR A 312 -36.02 1.92 -16.05
N GLY A 313 -35.10 2.36 -16.90
CA GLY A 313 -34.54 1.62 -18.02
C GLY A 313 -33.32 2.34 -18.58
N PRO A 314 -32.81 1.97 -19.77
CA PRO A 314 -31.74 2.67 -20.43
C PRO A 314 -32.05 4.18 -20.59
N ASP A 315 -31.13 5.02 -20.21
CA ASP A 315 -31.23 6.49 -20.21
C ASP A 315 -29.86 7.10 -20.47
N GLU A 316 -29.67 7.59 -21.70
CA GLU A 316 -28.39 8.18 -22.11
C GLU A 316 -28.06 9.47 -21.33
N THR A 317 -29.07 10.26 -20.94
CA THR A 317 -28.83 11.47 -20.15
C THR A 317 -28.19 11.14 -18.80
N ALA A 318 -28.73 10.12 -18.13
CA ALA A 318 -28.19 9.63 -16.86
C ALA A 318 -26.82 8.95 -17.07
N ALA A 319 -26.67 8.17 -18.15
CA ALA A 319 -25.41 7.50 -18.48
C ALA A 319 -24.28 8.50 -18.77
N ALA A 320 -24.51 9.50 -19.60
CA ALA A 320 -23.53 10.56 -19.91
C ALA A 320 -23.18 11.41 -18.68
N ALA A 321 -24.17 11.69 -17.82
CA ALA A 321 -23.90 12.41 -16.56
C ALA A 321 -22.99 11.61 -15.64
N LEU A 322 -23.20 10.29 -15.46
CA LEU A 322 -22.32 9.42 -14.68
C LEU A 322 -20.94 9.25 -15.32
N GLU A 323 -20.86 9.19 -16.64
CA GLU A 323 -19.57 9.20 -17.36
C GLU A 323 -18.76 10.44 -17.03
N ALA A 324 -19.39 11.61 -16.98
CA ALA A 324 -18.74 12.86 -16.58
C ALA A 324 -18.25 12.80 -15.11
N VAL A 325 -19.04 12.20 -14.20
CA VAL A 325 -18.61 11.93 -12.81
C VAL A 325 -17.38 11.04 -12.80
N ALA A 326 -17.41 9.93 -13.53
CA ALA A 326 -16.30 8.97 -13.57
C ALA A 326 -14.99 9.59 -14.08
N ARG A 327 -15.07 10.43 -15.12
CA ARG A 327 -13.91 11.16 -15.66
C ARG A 327 -13.31 12.13 -14.63
N ARG A 328 -14.15 12.86 -13.88
CA ARG A 328 -13.68 13.73 -12.78
C ARG A 328 -13.11 12.93 -11.62
N ALA A 329 -13.74 11.82 -11.27
CA ALA A 329 -13.31 10.98 -10.17
C ALA A 329 -11.88 10.44 -10.36
N ARG A 330 -11.49 10.11 -11.60
CA ARG A 330 -10.10 9.69 -11.93
C ARG A 330 -9.04 10.73 -11.57
N THR A 331 -9.39 12.01 -11.52
CA THR A 331 -8.44 13.10 -11.26
C THR A 331 -8.57 13.72 -9.87
N SER A 332 -9.58 13.32 -9.07
CA SER A 332 -9.85 13.97 -7.79
C SER A 332 -10.23 13.03 -6.65
N THR A 333 -11.13 12.07 -6.89
CA THR A 333 -11.75 11.27 -5.82
C THR A 333 -11.40 9.78 -5.86
N GLY A 334 -10.58 9.37 -6.85
CA GLY A 334 -10.00 8.05 -6.94
C GLY A 334 -10.73 7.07 -7.87
N TYR A 335 -10.00 6.04 -8.24
CA TYR A 335 -10.36 5.09 -9.30
C TYR A 335 -11.50 4.14 -8.91
N ALA A 336 -11.66 3.79 -7.62
CA ALA A 336 -12.78 2.95 -7.18
C ALA A 336 -14.15 3.60 -7.44
N ARG A 337 -14.26 4.92 -7.17
CA ARG A 337 -15.48 5.68 -7.50
C ARG A 337 -15.67 5.81 -9.00
N ALA A 338 -14.60 6.04 -9.75
CA ALA A 338 -14.66 6.08 -11.21
C ALA A 338 -15.18 4.75 -11.78
N ALA A 339 -14.68 3.61 -11.29
CA ALA A 339 -15.16 2.28 -11.72
C ALA A 339 -16.66 2.11 -11.49
N THR A 340 -17.14 2.48 -10.30
CA THR A 340 -18.57 2.38 -9.98
C THR A 340 -19.45 3.27 -10.85
N ALA A 341 -19.00 4.49 -11.11
CA ALA A 341 -19.71 5.43 -11.95
C ALA A 341 -19.76 4.97 -13.43
N TRP A 342 -18.62 4.47 -13.96
CA TRP A 342 -18.56 3.89 -15.30
C TRP A 342 -19.45 2.67 -15.46
N GLU A 343 -19.40 1.73 -14.52
CA GLU A 343 -20.23 0.52 -14.54
C GLU A 343 -21.74 0.87 -14.51
N ARG A 344 -22.13 1.82 -13.66
CA ARG A 344 -23.53 2.27 -13.60
C ARG A 344 -23.95 2.99 -14.90
N ALA A 345 -23.06 3.80 -15.48
CA ALA A 345 -23.29 4.45 -16.77
C ALA A 345 -23.49 3.40 -17.87
N ALA A 346 -22.66 2.36 -17.93
CA ALA A 346 -22.78 1.27 -18.89
C ALA A 346 -24.15 0.56 -18.80
N ARG A 347 -24.63 0.29 -17.59
CA ARG A 347 -25.94 -0.35 -17.38
C ARG A 347 -27.12 0.50 -17.84
N LEU A 348 -26.93 1.83 -17.92
CA LEU A 348 -27.95 2.77 -18.39
C LEU A 348 -27.81 3.12 -19.86
N SER A 349 -26.75 2.69 -20.55
CA SER A 349 -26.51 2.97 -21.95
C SER A 349 -27.51 2.26 -22.85
N PRO A 350 -28.27 2.99 -23.67
CA PRO A 350 -29.15 2.38 -24.67
C PRO A 350 -28.37 1.82 -25.87
N ASP A 351 -27.30 2.48 -26.28
CA ASP A 351 -26.44 2.05 -27.38
C ASP A 351 -25.44 0.98 -26.94
N PRO A 352 -25.32 -0.16 -27.64
CA PRO A 352 -24.42 -1.24 -27.30
C PRO A 352 -22.95 -0.87 -27.36
N ALA A 353 -22.53 -0.01 -28.32
CA ALA A 353 -21.14 0.39 -28.46
C ALA A 353 -20.72 1.33 -27.32
N ASP A 354 -21.58 2.30 -26.94
CA ASP A 354 -21.34 3.16 -25.77
C ASP A 354 -21.30 2.33 -24.47
N ARG A 355 -22.18 1.32 -24.37
CA ARG A 355 -22.16 0.39 -23.25
C ARG A 355 -20.83 -0.36 -23.15
N ALA A 356 -20.34 -0.93 -24.26
CA ALA A 356 -19.06 -1.62 -24.31
C ALA A 356 -17.91 -0.68 -23.93
N TYR A 357 -17.84 0.52 -24.50
CA TYR A 357 -16.84 1.52 -24.15
C TYR A 357 -16.82 1.83 -22.64
N ARG A 358 -17.99 2.03 -22.01
CA ARG A 358 -18.14 2.35 -20.58
C ARG A 358 -17.79 1.16 -19.69
N LEU A 359 -18.10 -0.08 -20.09
CA LEU A 359 -17.67 -1.29 -19.37
C LEU A 359 -16.15 -1.45 -19.39
N VAL A 360 -15.51 -1.19 -20.52
CA VAL A 360 -14.04 -1.20 -20.64
C VAL A 360 -13.42 -0.14 -19.72
N ALA A 361 -13.95 1.07 -19.72
CA ALA A 361 -13.48 2.13 -18.84
C ALA A 361 -13.70 1.80 -17.35
N ALA A 362 -14.77 1.11 -17.00
CA ALA A 362 -15.02 0.59 -15.67
C ALA A 362 -13.99 -0.49 -15.26
N ALA A 363 -13.67 -1.42 -16.17
CA ALA A 363 -12.67 -2.47 -15.95
C ALA A 363 -11.28 -1.89 -15.74
N GLU A 364 -10.87 -0.91 -16.54
CA GLU A 364 -9.59 -0.19 -16.36
C GLU A 364 -9.53 0.51 -14.99
N ALA A 365 -10.58 1.23 -14.63
CA ALA A 365 -10.63 1.95 -13.37
C ALA A 365 -10.67 0.99 -12.16
N ALA A 366 -11.38 -0.12 -12.26
CA ALA A 366 -11.41 -1.17 -11.22
C ALA A 366 -10.03 -1.80 -11.02
N LEU A 367 -9.30 -2.05 -12.11
CA LEU A 367 -7.95 -2.59 -12.05
C LEU A 367 -6.98 -1.61 -11.38
N ASP A 368 -7.04 -0.33 -11.74
CA ASP A 368 -6.21 0.71 -11.11
C ASP A 368 -6.54 0.90 -9.62
N ALA A 369 -7.79 0.67 -9.22
CA ALA A 369 -8.22 0.65 -7.81
C ALA A 369 -7.82 -0.63 -7.06
N GLY A 370 -7.22 -1.62 -7.73
CA GLY A 370 -6.87 -2.93 -7.13
C GLY A 370 -8.02 -3.92 -7.03
N GLN A 371 -9.15 -3.67 -7.69
CA GLN A 371 -10.34 -4.54 -7.72
C GLN A 371 -10.22 -5.57 -8.88
N HIS A 372 -9.19 -6.41 -8.84
CA HIS A 372 -8.82 -7.31 -9.94
C HIS A 372 -9.96 -8.23 -10.39
N GLN A 373 -10.67 -8.85 -9.44
CA GLN A 373 -11.77 -9.76 -9.75
C GLN A 373 -12.88 -9.02 -10.50
N ARG A 374 -13.28 -7.85 -10.00
CA ARG A 374 -14.30 -7.01 -10.65
C ARG A 374 -13.86 -6.55 -12.03
N ALA A 375 -12.59 -6.19 -12.20
CA ALA A 375 -12.05 -5.78 -13.50
C ALA A 375 -12.16 -6.91 -14.54
N LEU A 376 -11.87 -8.15 -14.15
CA LEU A 376 -12.01 -9.32 -15.02
C LEU A 376 -13.49 -9.64 -15.33
N GLU A 377 -14.38 -9.58 -14.36
CA GLU A 377 -15.83 -9.79 -14.56
C GLU A 377 -16.41 -8.79 -15.58
N LEU A 378 -16.06 -7.50 -15.44
CA LEU A 378 -16.45 -6.46 -16.39
C LEU A 378 -15.83 -6.69 -17.78
N ALA A 379 -14.58 -7.14 -17.84
CA ALA A 379 -13.93 -7.48 -19.10
C ALA A 379 -14.60 -8.68 -19.80
N ASP A 380 -15.00 -9.69 -19.04
CA ASP A 380 -15.70 -10.87 -19.58
C ASP A 380 -17.12 -10.55 -20.04
N GLU A 381 -17.85 -9.71 -19.26
CA GLU A 381 -19.18 -9.21 -19.67
C GLU A 381 -19.12 -8.51 -21.04
N THR A 382 -18.08 -7.67 -21.24
CA THR A 382 -17.90 -6.92 -22.49
C THR A 382 -17.65 -7.84 -23.68
N VAL A 383 -16.83 -8.87 -23.51
CA VAL A 383 -16.51 -9.83 -24.60
C VAL A 383 -17.72 -10.66 -24.99
N HIS A 384 -18.53 -11.06 -24.02
CA HIS A 384 -19.74 -11.86 -24.28
C HIS A 384 -20.82 -11.06 -25.02
N SER A 385 -20.85 -9.73 -24.90
CA SER A 385 -21.82 -8.88 -25.60
C SER A 385 -21.58 -8.79 -27.11
N MET A 386 -20.41 -9.16 -27.61
CA MET A 386 -19.97 -9.08 -29.02
C MET A 386 -20.00 -7.66 -29.63
N ASP A 387 -20.27 -6.63 -28.85
CA ASP A 387 -20.44 -5.24 -29.32
C ASP A 387 -19.14 -4.43 -29.23
N ALA A 388 -18.06 -5.02 -28.68
CA ALA A 388 -16.76 -4.38 -28.50
C ALA A 388 -16.04 -4.16 -29.83
N GLY A 389 -15.74 -2.91 -30.16
CA GLY A 389 -14.91 -2.55 -31.29
C GLY A 389 -13.44 -2.99 -31.15
N PRO A 390 -12.62 -2.88 -32.21
CA PRO A 390 -11.20 -3.27 -32.13
C PRO A 390 -10.45 -2.53 -31.02
N GLU A 391 -10.77 -1.25 -30.78
CA GLU A 391 -10.15 -0.45 -29.73
C GLU A 391 -10.50 -0.94 -28.34
N ASP A 392 -11.76 -1.29 -28.10
CA ASP A 392 -12.23 -1.79 -26.82
C ASP A 392 -11.64 -3.18 -26.52
N ARG A 393 -11.57 -4.07 -27.54
CA ARG A 393 -10.88 -5.36 -27.39
C ARG A 393 -9.41 -5.20 -27.02
N ALA A 394 -8.70 -4.26 -27.63
CA ALA A 394 -7.30 -3.99 -27.31
C ALA A 394 -7.15 -3.41 -25.90
N ARG A 395 -8.04 -2.55 -25.44
CA ARG A 395 -8.06 -2.05 -24.06
C ARG A 395 -8.33 -3.18 -23.06
N LEU A 396 -9.25 -4.10 -23.39
CA LEU A 396 -9.49 -5.30 -22.58
C LEU A 396 -8.29 -6.24 -22.55
N ALA A 397 -7.55 -6.37 -23.66
CA ALA A 397 -6.28 -7.09 -23.69
C ALA A 397 -5.27 -6.50 -22.70
N ILE A 398 -5.18 -5.16 -22.59
CA ILE A 398 -4.34 -4.48 -21.58
C ILE A 398 -4.81 -4.82 -20.16
N VAL A 399 -6.11 -4.76 -19.86
CA VAL A 399 -6.66 -5.09 -18.54
C VAL A 399 -6.28 -6.52 -18.14
N ARG A 400 -6.50 -7.49 -19.03
CA ARG A 400 -6.14 -8.88 -18.80
C ARG A 400 -4.65 -9.11 -18.69
N ALA A 401 -3.86 -8.50 -19.57
CA ALA A 401 -2.40 -8.58 -19.51
C ALA A 401 -1.83 -8.03 -18.20
N ARG A 402 -2.35 -6.90 -17.70
CA ARG A 402 -1.94 -6.36 -16.39
C ARG A 402 -2.29 -7.32 -15.25
N ASN A 403 -3.47 -7.92 -15.28
CA ASN A 403 -3.82 -8.95 -14.30
C ASN A 403 -2.84 -10.13 -14.34
N GLU A 404 -2.42 -10.57 -15.54
CA GLU A 404 -1.41 -11.60 -15.71
C GLU A 404 -0.03 -11.15 -15.17
N PHE A 405 0.38 -9.89 -15.38
CA PHE A 405 1.60 -9.35 -14.80
C PHE A 405 1.60 -9.38 -13.27
N ASP A 406 0.47 -9.10 -12.66
CA ASP A 406 0.36 -8.95 -11.21
C ASP A 406 0.13 -10.28 -10.48
N ARG A 407 -0.55 -11.25 -11.16
CA ARG A 407 -1.10 -12.46 -10.52
C ARG A 407 -0.87 -13.76 -11.28
N GLY A 408 -0.55 -13.69 -12.55
CA GLY A 408 -0.50 -14.84 -13.43
C GLY A 408 0.84 -14.99 -14.17
N SER A 409 0.74 -15.28 -15.46
CA SER A 409 1.86 -15.60 -16.33
C SER A 409 2.28 -14.41 -17.18
N LEU A 410 3.57 -14.05 -17.11
CA LEU A 410 4.17 -13.03 -17.97
C LEU A 410 4.10 -13.41 -19.47
N ARG A 411 4.17 -14.70 -19.78
CA ARG A 411 4.00 -15.20 -21.16
C ARG A 411 2.56 -15.08 -21.63
N ALA A 412 1.58 -15.26 -20.74
CA ALA A 412 0.18 -15.00 -21.06
C ALA A 412 -0.06 -13.50 -21.29
N ALA A 413 0.53 -12.65 -20.48
CA ALA A 413 0.48 -11.19 -20.66
C ALA A 413 1.05 -10.77 -22.03
N HIS A 414 2.22 -11.33 -22.42
CA HIS A 414 2.81 -11.09 -23.73
C HIS A 414 1.83 -11.44 -24.86
N ARG A 415 1.25 -12.66 -24.85
CA ARG A 415 0.31 -13.10 -25.90
C ARG A 415 -0.90 -12.18 -26.00
N LEU A 416 -1.52 -11.84 -24.85
CA LEU A 416 -2.68 -10.94 -24.82
C LEU A 416 -2.38 -9.57 -25.44
N LEU A 417 -1.18 -9.03 -25.21
CA LEU A 417 -0.77 -7.75 -25.79
C LEU A 417 -0.48 -7.85 -27.30
N VAL A 418 0.09 -8.97 -27.77
CA VAL A 418 0.30 -9.21 -29.20
C VAL A 418 -1.03 -9.36 -29.93
N ASP A 419 -1.97 -10.13 -29.38
CA ASP A 419 -3.31 -10.31 -29.95
C ASP A 419 -4.07 -8.98 -30.02
N GLY A 420 -4.06 -8.19 -28.94
CA GLY A 420 -4.63 -6.86 -28.91
C GLY A 420 -3.98 -5.87 -29.88
N ALA A 421 -2.68 -6.01 -30.15
CA ALA A 421 -1.99 -5.19 -31.16
C ALA A 421 -2.44 -5.57 -32.57
N ALA A 422 -2.64 -6.84 -32.86
CA ALA A 422 -3.13 -7.32 -34.15
C ALA A 422 -4.52 -6.74 -34.47
N ASP A 423 -5.43 -6.68 -33.50
CA ASP A 423 -6.75 -6.05 -33.62
C ASP A 423 -6.68 -4.56 -34.04
N LEU A 424 -5.62 -3.85 -33.62
CA LEU A 424 -5.46 -2.42 -33.87
C LEU A 424 -4.55 -2.09 -35.08
N ALA A 425 -3.88 -3.07 -35.65
CA ALA A 425 -2.81 -2.83 -36.64
C ALA A 425 -3.26 -1.96 -37.83
N SER A 426 -4.48 -2.20 -38.34
CA SER A 426 -5.04 -1.45 -39.47
C SER A 426 -5.87 -0.22 -39.08
N VAL A 427 -6.37 -0.14 -37.84
CA VAL A 427 -7.30 0.91 -37.40
C VAL A 427 -6.57 2.02 -36.65
N LYS A 428 -5.66 1.65 -35.73
CA LYS A 428 -4.89 2.58 -34.86
C LYS A 428 -3.44 2.08 -34.70
N PRO A 429 -2.61 2.10 -35.73
CA PRO A 429 -1.26 1.51 -35.70
C PRO A 429 -0.37 2.05 -34.58
N HIS A 430 -0.54 3.33 -34.19
CA HIS A 430 0.22 3.89 -33.05
C HIS A 430 -0.17 3.27 -31.69
N HIS A 431 -1.42 2.88 -31.51
CA HIS A 431 -1.84 2.16 -30.31
C HIS A 431 -1.36 0.70 -30.35
N ALA A 432 -1.39 0.05 -31.53
CA ALA A 432 -0.81 -1.27 -31.72
C ALA A 432 0.68 -1.29 -31.36
N ALA A 433 1.46 -0.29 -31.79
CA ALA A 433 2.87 -0.16 -31.45
C ALA A 433 3.12 -0.07 -29.92
N ARG A 434 2.27 0.65 -29.19
CA ARG A 434 2.36 0.73 -27.72
C ARG A 434 2.12 -0.64 -27.05
N LEU A 435 1.17 -1.41 -27.56
CA LEU A 435 0.92 -2.78 -27.08
C LEU A 435 2.11 -3.69 -27.35
N LEU A 436 2.72 -3.59 -28.53
CA LEU A 436 3.91 -4.37 -28.88
C LEU A 436 5.14 -3.98 -28.05
N ILE A 437 5.30 -2.72 -27.65
CA ILE A 437 6.34 -2.31 -26.68
C ILE A 437 6.08 -2.99 -25.32
N GLY A 438 4.83 -3.00 -24.86
CA GLY A 438 4.45 -3.71 -23.63
C GLY A 438 4.71 -5.22 -23.72
N ALA A 439 4.35 -5.85 -24.86
CA ALA A 439 4.60 -7.26 -25.12
C ALA A 439 6.10 -7.58 -25.15
N ALA A 440 6.91 -6.74 -25.81
CA ALA A 440 8.35 -6.88 -25.83
C ALA A 440 8.97 -6.75 -24.43
N THR A 441 8.47 -5.82 -23.61
CA THR A 441 8.92 -5.66 -22.21
C THR A 441 8.58 -6.90 -21.38
N ALA A 442 7.37 -7.46 -21.52
CA ALA A 442 6.98 -8.70 -20.86
C ALA A 442 7.88 -9.88 -21.23
N ALA A 443 8.14 -10.05 -22.52
CA ALA A 443 9.03 -11.09 -23.04
C ALA A 443 10.48 -10.91 -22.56
N TRP A 444 10.98 -9.68 -22.52
CA TRP A 444 12.31 -9.36 -22.04
C TRP A 444 12.50 -9.69 -20.54
N THR A 445 11.51 -9.44 -19.71
CA THR A 445 11.54 -9.78 -18.27
C THR A 445 11.58 -11.29 -18.01
N THR A 446 11.07 -12.11 -18.94
CA THR A 446 11.18 -13.58 -18.86
C THR A 446 12.43 -14.12 -19.57
N GLY A 447 13.26 -13.26 -20.17
CA GLY A 447 14.43 -13.66 -20.96
C GLY A 447 14.09 -14.26 -22.34
N ASP A 448 12.82 -14.15 -22.80
CA ASP A 448 12.38 -14.69 -24.10
C ASP A 448 12.68 -13.71 -25.24
N LEU A 449 13.93 -13.72 -25.71
CA LEU A 449 14.40 -12.85 -26.78
C LEU A 449 13.73 -13.16 -28.13
N SER A 450 13.27 -14.37 -28.36
CA SER A 450 12.56 -14.74 -29.57
C SER A 450 11.21 -14.05 -29.65
N ALA A 451 10.51 -13.95 -28.54
CA ALA A 451 9.26 -13.21 -28.42
C ALA A 451 9.48 -11.68 -28.56
N VAL A 452 10.59 -11.13 -28.01
CA VAL A 452 10.97 -9.73 -28.25
C VAL A 452 11.22 -9.47 -29.74
N ALA A 453 11.95 -10.36 -30.42
CA ALA A 453 12.21 -10.24 -31.86
C ALA A 453 10.91 -10.35 -32.70
N ALA A 454 9.99 -11.25 -32.31
CA ALA A 454 8.70 -11.37 -32.96
C ALA A 454 7.86 -10.08 -32.83
N ALA A 455 7.83 -9.47 -31.63
CA ALA A 455 7.16 -8.19 -31.42
C ALA A 455 7.77 -7.05 -32.26
N ARG A 456 9.10 -7.06 -32.44
CA ARG A 456 9.79 -6.15 -33.34
C ARG A 456 9.34 -6.31 -34.80
N VAL A 457 9.26 -7.55 -35.28
CA VAL A 457 8.81 -7.84 -36.66
C VAL A 457 7.38 -7.33 -36.85
N ALA A 458 6.46 -7.67 -35.96
CA ALA A 458 5.09 -7.19 -36.00
C ALA A 458 5.02 -5.64 -36.00
N MET A 459 5.86 -4.99 -35.20
CA MET A 459 5.92 -3.50 -35.18
C MET A 459 6.44 -2.90 -36.49
N ALA A 460 7.36 -3.57 -37.17
CA ALA A 460 7.91 -3.09 -38.45
C ALA A 460 6.88 -3.14 -39.59
N GLU A 461 5.85 -3.97 -39.48
CA GLU A 461 4.75 -4.09 -40.43
C GLU A 461 3.67 -3.02 -40.26
N LEU A 462 3.64 -2.31 -39.11
CA LEU A 462 2.65 -1.26 -38.85
C LEU A 462 2.90 -0.01 -39.70
N ASP A 463 1.83 0.66 -40.12
CA ASP A 463 1.92 1.97 -40.80
C ASP A 463 2.06 3.09 -39.77
N LEU A 464 3.31 3.41 -39.40
CA LEU A 464 3.67 4.36 -38.33
C LEU A 464 4.26 5.68 -38.86
N GLU A 465 4.41 5.83 -40.15
CA GLU A 465 5.01 7.02 -40.79
C GLU A 465 6.31 7.46 -40.05
N GLU A 466 6.39 8.73 -39.64
CA GLU A 466 7.52 9.32 -38.93
C GLU A 466 7.77 8.71 -37.52
N GLN A 467 6.78 8.04 -36.95
CA GLN A 467 6.90 7.44 -35.62
C GLN A 467 7.46 6.01 -35.63
N ARG A 468 7.69 5.43 -36.83
CA ARG A 468 8.23 4.07 -36.95
C ARG A 468 9.59 3.90 -36.27
N ALA A 469 10.53 4.77 -36.55
CA ALA A 469 11.87 4.70 -36.00
C ALA A 469 11.92 4.84 -34.47
N PRO A 470 11.17 5.76 -33.84
CA PRO A 470 11.08 5.84 -32.39
C PRO A 470 10.42 4.64 -31.69
N CYS A 471 9.37 4.06 -32.28
CA CYS A 471 8.71 2.89 -31.73
C CYS A 471 9.64 1.65 -31.83
N LEU A 472 10.30 1.45 -32.96
CA LEU A 472 11.29 0.40 -33.12
C LEU A 472 12.48 0.57 -32.16
N ALA A 473 12.92 1.82 -31.91
CA ALA A 473 14.04 2.09 -31.01
C ALA A 473 13.83 1.53 -29.59
N ALA A 474 12.58 1.51 -29.09
CA ALA A 474 12.27 0.94 -27.78
C ALA A 474 12.54 -0.58 -27.73
N VAL A 475 12.15 -1.30 -28.78
CA VAL A 475 12.32 -2.78 -28.86
C VAL A 475 13.74 -3.15 -29.31
N ASP A 476 14.29 -2.42 -30.30
CA ASP A 476 15.66 -2.60 -30.76
C ASP A 476 16.66 -2.33 -29.62
N GLY A 477 16.34 -1.37 -28.73
CA GLY A 477 17.13 -1.08 -27.53
C GLY A 477 17.21 -2.29 -26.59
N LEU A 478 16.09 -2.96 -26.33
CA LEU A 478 16.06 -4.17 -25.50
C LEU A 478 16.86 -5.32 -26.13
N LEU A 479 16.73 -5.52 -27.44
CA LEU A 479 17.49 -6.55 -28.16
C LEU A 479 19.00 -6.25 -28.17
N ALA A 480 19.37 -4.99 -28.41
CA ALA A 480 20.76 -4.56 -28.43
C ALA A 480 21.45 -4.67 -27.06
N LEU A 481 20.72 -4.45 -25.94
CA LEU A 481 21.26 -4.67 -24.60
C LEU A 481 21.63 -6.13 -24.33
N GLN A 482 20.99 -7.08 -25.02
CA GLN A 482 21.31 -8.51 -24.90
C GLN A 482 22.37 -8.99 -25.90
N SER A 483 22.64 -8.22 -26.92
CA SER A 483 23.70 -8.48 -27.90
C SER A 483 25.02 -7.90 -27.42
N SER A 484 26.07 -8.03 -28.24
CA SER A 484 27.38 -7.39 -28.03
C SER A 484 27.38 -5.86 -28.27
N ASP A 485 26.30 -5.29 -28.81
CA ASP A 485 26.21 -3.85 -29.10
C ASP A 485 25.44 -3.09 -28.01
N HIS A 486 25.97 -3.13 -26.77
CA HIS A 486 25.37 -2.42 -25.64
C HIS A 486 25.30 -0.90 -25.87
N ALA A 487 26.23 -0.33 -26.65
CA ALA A 487 26.24 1.10 -26.93
C ALA A 487 25.03 1.53 -27.78
N ALA A 488 24.66 0.75 -28.79
CA ALA A 488 23.42 0.99 -29.53
C ALA A 488 22.19 0.84 -28.62
N GLY A 489 22.16 -0.20 -27.78
CA GLY A 489 21.07 -0.44 -26.83
C GLY A 489 20.83 0.75 -25.90
N VAL A 490 21.87 1.24 -25.23
CA VAL A 490 21.80 2.40 -24.33
C VAL A 490 21.32 3.65 -25.08
N ARG A 491 21.88 3.95 -26.28
CA ARG A 491 21.45 5.12 -27.07
C ARG A 491 19.97 5.05 -27.45
N LEU A 492 19.51 3.89 -27.89
CA LEU A 492 18.13 3.67 -28.32
C LEU A 492 17.16 3.83 -27.14
N ILE A 493 17.47 3.24 -25.99
CA ILE A 493 16.67 3.38 -24.78
C ILE A 493 16.62 4.83 -24.32
N ARG A 494 17.74 5.53 -24.23
CA ARG A 494 17.79 6.95 -23.86
C ARG A 494 16.95 7.83 -24.79
N THR A 495 16.91 7.48 -26.07
CA THR A 495 16.08 8.19 -27.06
C THR A 495 14.59 7.92 -26.82
N SER A 496 14.20 6.67 -26.55
CA SER A 496 12.84 6.28 -26.22
C SER A 496 12.35 6.98 -24.94
N VAL A 497 13.13 6.88 -23.85
CA VAL A 497 12.83 7.49 -22.55
C VAL A 497 12.60 8.99 -22.65
N ARG A 498 13.52 9.73 -23.30
CA ARG A 498 13.38 11.19 -23.50
C ARG A 498 12.10 11.57 -24.23
N ARG A 499 11.73 10.80 -25.25
CA ARG A 499 10.55 11.06 -26.06
C ARG A 499 9.24 10.80 -25.31
N ILE A 500 9.18 9.74 -24.52
CA ILE A 500 8.01 9.43 -23.69
C ILE A 500 7.83 10.48 -22.57
N ARG A 501 8.92 10.95 -21.97
CA ARG A 501 8.89 12.07 -20.99
C ARG A 501 8.30 13.35 -21.56
N SER A 502 8.55 13.65 -22.83
CA SER A 502 7.98 14.84 -23.48
C SER A 502 6.48 14.73 -23.77
N ALA A 503 5.93 13.51 -23.82
CA ALA A 503 4.51 13.24 -24.02
C ALA A 503 3.78 13.23 -22.67
N ARG A 504 3.32 14.38 -22.20
CA ARG A 504 2.77 14.69 -20.86
C ARG A 504 1.66 13.78 -20.30
N ALA A 505 1.13 12.80 -21.03
CA ALA A 505 0.04 11.93 -20.60
C ALA A 505 0.39 10.47 -20.92
N SER A 506 1.07 9.80 -19.99
CA SER A 506 1.36 8.37 -20.11
C SER A 506 0.70 7.57 -18.99
N ALA A 507 0.14 6.41 -19.32
CA ALA A 507 -0.41 5.48 -18.32
C ALA A 507 0.68 5.03 -17.32
N PRO A 508 0.34 4.74 -16.05
CA PRO A 508 1.29 4.29 -15.04
C PRO A 508 2.18 3.13 -15.49
N THR A 509 1.60 2.16 -16.19
CA THR A 509 2.33 1.02 -16.75
C THR A 509 3.41 1.42 -17.76
N THR A 510 3.13 2.42 -18.59
CA THR A 510 4.11 2.97 -19.55
C THR A 510 5.26 3.65 -18.82
N LEU A 511 4.97 4.42 -17.77
CA LEU A 511 5.98 5.12 -16.98
C LEU A 511 6.86 4.12 -16.19
N VAL A 512 6.28 3.07 -15.62
CA VAL A 512 7.04 1.99 -14.96
C VAL A 512 7.94 1.27 -15.98
N ALA A 513 7.43 0.91 -17.15
CA ALA A 513 8.23 0.27 -18.19
C ALA A 513 9.40 1.16 -18.64
N MET A 514 9.15 2.48 -18.79
CA MET A 514 10.18 3.45 -19.13
C MET A 514 11.25 3.59 -18.03
N ALA A 515 10.84 3.62 -16.76
CA ALA A 515 11.77 3.66 -15.64
C ALA A 515 12.62 2.38 -15.57
N ASN A 516 12.02 1.21 -15.81
CA ASN A 516 12.75 -0.05 -15.89
C ASN A 516 13.76 -0.07 -17.05
N GLN A 517 13.42 0.49 -18.20
CA GLN A 517 14.35 0.66 -19.32
C GLN A 517 15.49 1.63 -18.99
N ALA A 518 15.21 2.75 -18.34
CA ALA A 518 16.23 3.69 -17.87
C ALA A 518 17.16 3.01 -16.84
N THR A 519 16.61 2.23 -15.90
CA THR A 519 17.40 1.42 -14.96
C THR A 519 18.31 0.43 -15.68
N ALA A 520 17.80 -0.27 -16.69
CA ALA A 520 18.58 -1.19 -17.51
C ALA A 520 19.69 -0.50 -18.31
N ALA A 521 19.51 0.76 -18.71
CA ALA A 521 20.52 1.58 -19.36
C ALA A 521 21.52 2.25 -18.39
N GLY A 522 21.33 2.10 -17.08
CA GLY A 522 22.17 2.69 -16.03
C GLY A 522 21.81 4.14 -15.67
N ASP A 523 20.70 4.68 -16.16
CA ASP A 523 20.23 6.05 -15.90
C ASP A 523 19.31 6.06 -14.67
N LEU A 524 19.89 5.79 -13.48
CA LEU A 524 19.13 5.55 -12.25
C LEU A 524 18.43 6.81 -11.72
N ASP A 525 19.02 7.98 -11.83
CA ASP A 525 18.42 9.23 -11.37
C ASP A 525 17.18 9.59 -12.18
N ASP A 526 17.24 9.45 -13.52
CA ASP A 526 16.06 9.63 -14.39
C ASP A 526 14.93 8.65 -14.06
N ALA A 527 15.29 7.39 -13.79
CA ALA A 527 14.31 6.37 -13.37
C ALA A 527 13.67 6.71 -12.02
N ARG A 528 14.48 7.16 -11.06
CA ARG A 528 14.04 7.58 -9.72
C ARG A 528 13.03 8.73 -9.80
N ASP A 529 13.36 9.79 -10.53
CA ASP A 529 12.50 10.97 -10.66
C ASP A 529 11.12 10.61 -11.22
N ILE A 530 11.07 9.74 -12.24
CA ILE A 530 9.82 9.25 -12.83
C ILE A 530 9.00 8.49 -11.79
N LEU A 531 9.65 7.59 -11.04
CA LEU A 531 8.96 6.68 -10.11
C LEU A 531 8.50 7.41 -8.84
N VAL A 532 9.26 8.37 -8.33
CA VAL A 532 8.86 9.19 -7.16
C VAL A 532 7.59 9.98 -7.48
N GLU A 533 7.56 10.66 -8.64
CA GLU A 533 6.38 11.43 -9.05
C GLU A 533 5.17 10.52 -9.31
N LEU A 534 5.39 9.35 -9.94
CA LEU A 534 4.33 8.39 -10.18
C LEU A 534 3.79 7.79 -8.88
N ALA A 535 4.66 7.44 -7.91
CA ALA A 535 4.24 6.92 -6.61
C ALA A 535 3.39 7.95 -5.85
N ARG A 536 3.77 9.23 -5.89
CA ARG A 536 2.98 10.33 -5.32
C ARG A 536 1.59 10.37 -5.96
N THR A 537 1.52 10.37 -7.28
CA THR A 537 0.25 10.40 -8.03
C THR A 537 -0.63 9.18 -7.70
N CYS A 538 -0.05 7.98 -7.65
CA CYS A 538 -0.80 6.76 -7.31
C CYS A 538 -1.39 6.82 -5.89
N ARG A 539 -0.65 7.39 -4.93
CA ARG A 539 -1.17 7.57 -3.56
C ARG A 539 -2.30 8.59 -3.50
N GLU A 540 -2.12 9.76 -4.14
CA GLU A 540 -3.12 10.83 -4.19
C GLU A 540 -4.44 10.37 -4.82
N LEU A 541 -4.37 9.52 -5.85
CA LEU A 541 -5.54 9.02 -6.57
C LEU A 541 -6.02 7.64 -6.10
N ALA A 542 -5.46 7.11 -5.02
CA ALA A 542 -5.77 5.77 -4.47
C ALA A 542 -5.71 4.65 -5.54
N MET A 543 -4.62 4.63 -6.32
CA MET A 543 -4.37 3.62 -7.36
C MET A 543 -3.69 2.38 -6.76
N ASP A 544 -4.36 1.72 -5.83
CA ASP A 544 -3.82 0.56 -5.09
C ASP A 544 -3.44 -0.61 -6.03
N GLY A 545 -4.06 -0.70 -7.21
CA GLY A 545 -3.72 -1.69 -8.23
C GLY A 545 -2.40 -1.43 -8.96
N SER A 546 -1.99 -0.15 -9.06
CA SER A 546 -0.76 0.24 -9.75
C SER A 546 0.42 0.48 -8.82
N LEU A 547 0.16 0.93 -7.59
CA LEU A 547 1.18 1.36 -6.63
C LEU A 547 2.20 0.26 -6.25
N PRO A 548 1.86 -1.04 -6.11
CA PRO A 548 2.87 -2.07 -5.84
C PRO A 548 3.92 -2.22 -6.93
N ALA A 549 3.53 -2.14 -8.21
CA ALA A 549 4.46 -2.18 -9.34
C ALA A 549 5.40 -0.96 -9.34
N VAL A 550 4.87 0.22 -9.03
CA VAL A 550 5.64 1.47 -8.91
C VAL A 550 6.63 1.39 -7.75
N ASN A 551 6.18 0.95 -6.59
CA ASN A 551 7.02 0.81 -5.40
C ASN A 551 8.10 -0.28 -5.56
N GLY A 552 7.79 -1.37 -6.28
CA GLY A 552 8.79 -2.39 -6.62
C GLY A 552 9.91 -1.83 -7.50
N ALA A 553 9.55 -1.09 -8.55
CA ALA A 553 10.52 -0.43 -9.40
C ALA A 553 11.32 0.67 -8.67
N LEU A 554 10.64 1.50 -7.85
CA LEU A 554 11.29 2.54 -7.04
C LEU A 554 12.25 1.93 -6.03
N GLY A 555 11.84 0.88 -5.32
CA GLY A 555 12.68 0.18 -4.35
C GLY A 555 13.92 -0.43 -5.01
N THR A 556 13.80 -0.94 -6.24
CA THR A 556 14.97 -1.42 -7.02
C THR A 556 15.96 -0.28 -7.28
N VAL A 557 15.47 0.86 -7.76
CA VAL A 557 16.32 2.02 -8.08
C VAL A 557 16.97 2.59 -6.82
N GLU A 558 16.22 2.79 -5.73
CA GLU A 558 16.75 3.30 -4.46
C GLU A 558 17.80 2.33 -3.86
N MET A 559 17.57 1.01 -3.95
CA MET A 559 18.54 0.00 -3.53
C MET A 559 19.83 0.09 -4.37
N LEU A 560 19.73 0.23 -5.69
CA LEU A 560 20.87 0.39 -6.58
C LEU A 560 21.63 1.71 -6.36
N LEU A 561 20.97 2.76 -5.92
CA LEU A 561 21.57 4.04 -5.51
C LEU A 561 22.23 3.95 -4.12
N GLY A 562 21.96 2.91 -3.34
CA GLY A 562 22.44 2.76 -1.96
C GLY A 562 21.56 3.45 -0.90
N HIS A 563 20.36 3.87 -1.25
CA HIS A 563 19.36 4.46 -0.38
C HIS A 563 18.49 3.36 0.25
N PHE A 564 19.11 2.49 1.05
CA PHE A 564 18.48 1.25 1.53
C PHE A 564 17.22 1.48 2.35
N ARG A 565 17.17 2.54 3.15
CA ARG A 565 16.02 2.88 3.98
C ARG A 565 14.81 3.30 3.15
N GLU A 566 15.04 4.13 2.14
CA GLU A 566 14.02 4.57 1.19
C GLU A 566 13.50 3.38 0.37
N ALA A 567 14.40 2.48 -0.03
CA ALA A 567 14.04 1.23 -0.70
C ALA A 567 13.16 0.34 0.20
N GLU A 568 13.53 0.11 1.46
CA GLU A 568 12.74 -0.67 2.41
C GLU A 568 11.35 -0.08 2.65
N VAL A 569 11.23 1.24 2.76
CA VAL A 569 9.94 1.92 2.94
C VAL A 569 9.05 1.69 1.72
N ALA A 570 9.57 1.92 0.51
CA ALA A 570 8.80 1.74 -0.73
C ALA A 570 8.38 0.27 -0.93
N LEU A 571 9.31 -0.67 -0.73
CA LEU A 571 9.06 -2.10 -0.91
C LEU A 571 8.06 -2.64 0.13
N SER A 572 8.20 -2.25 1.41
CA SER A 572 7.30 -2.67 2.48
C SER A 572 5.87 -2.14 2.26
N GLU A 573 5.72 -0.90 1.83
CA GLU A 573 4.43 -0.35 1.41
C GLU A 573 3.88 -1.14 0.22
N GLY A 574 4.71 -1.42 -0.79
CA GLY A 574 4.35 -2.23 -1.95
C GLY A 574 3.83 -3.61 -1.56
N VAL A 575 4.55 -4.33 -0.69
CA VAL A 575 4.12 -5.66 -0.19
C VAL A 575 2.78 -5.58 0.54
N ARG A 576 2.62 -4.62 1.46
CA ARG A 576 1.37 -4.45 2.21
C ARG A 576 0.16 -4.22 1.30
N ILE A 577 0.31 -3.35 0.28
CA ILE A 577 -0.77 -3.09 -0.67
C ILE A 577 -0.99 -4.29 -1.59
N ALA A 578 0.07 -4.92 -2.10
CA ALA A 578 -0.02 -6.10 -2.94
C ALA A 578 -0.73 -7.28 -2.23
N GLN A 579 -0.50 -7.46 -0.92
CA GLN A 579 -1.25 -8.41 -0.09
C GLN A 579 -2.74 -8.08 -0.04
N LYS A 580 -3.09 -6.80 0.20
CA LYS A 580 -4.48 -6.32 0.25
C LYS A 580 -5.23 -6.57 -1.06
N VAL A 581 -4.58 -6.31 -2.20
CA VAL A 581 -5.20 -6.44 -3.53
C VAL A 581 -4.87 -7.77 -4.22
N ASN A 582 -4.20 -8.70 -3.52
CA ASN A 582 -3.85 -10.03 -3.98
C ASN A 582 -3.00 -10.03 -5.27
N GLN A 583 -1.79 -9.46 -5.23
CA GLN A 583 -0.82 -9.41 -6.32
C GLN A 583 0.45 -10.21 -5.96
N PRO A 584 0.44 -11.56 -6.02
CA PRO A 584 1.55 -12.40 -5.57
C PRO A 584 2.86 -12.13 -6.33
N ASN A 585 2.82 -11.83 -7.63
CA ASN A 585 4.03 -11.53 -8.40
C ASN A 585 4.72 -10.25 -7.89
N ARG A 586 3.94 -9.23 -7.46
CA ARG A 586 4.49 -7.99 -6.89
C ARG A 586 5.08 -8.20 -5.49
N ILE A 587 4.48 -9.11 -4.72
CA ILE A 587 5.06 -9.52 -3.43
C ILE A 587 6.41 -10.18 -3.66
N GLY A 588 6.48 -11.18 -4.57
CA GLY A 588 7.72 -11.88 -4.90
C GLY A 588 8.83 -10.94 -5.39
N GLN A 589 8.48 -10.00 -6.27
CA GLN A 589 9.41 -8.97 -6.75
C GLN A 589 9.97 -8.13 -5.59
N ALA A 590 9.12 -7.61 -4.73
CA ALA A 590 9.56 -6.78 -3.61
C ALA A 590 10.41 -7.57 -2.60
N GLU A 591 10.03 -8.82 -2.29
CA GLU A 591 10.77 -9.70 -1.40
C GLU A 591 12.16 -10.08 -1.96
N SER A 592 12.30 -10.24 -3.29
CA SER A 592 13.59 -10.51 -3.92
C SER A 592 14.58 -9.36 -3.73
N ILE A 593 14.10 -8.11 -3.79
CA ILE A 593 14.93 -6.92 -3.59
C ILE A 593 15.22 -6.70 -2.10
N LEU A 594 14.24 -6.89 -1.22
CA LEU A 594 14.43 -6.84 0.22
C LEU A 594 15.48 -7.88 0.69
N ALA A 595 15.57 -9.03 0.01
CA ALA A 595 16.60 -10.02 0.30
C ALA A 595 18.02 -9.49 0.02
N VAL A 596 18.22 -8.64 -0.99
CA VAL A 596 19.51 -8.00 -1.26
C VAL A 596 19.88 -7.05 -0.13
N ILE A 597 18.93 -6.26 0.35
CA ILE A 597 19.13 -5.33 1.48
C ILE A 597 19.46 -6.12 2.75
N ALA A 598 18.73 -7.21 3.03
CA ALA A 598 19.01 -8.08 4.17
C ALA A 598 20.40 -8.74 4.08
N ALA A 599 20.87 -9.07 2.87
CA ALA A 599 22.23 -9.58 2.66
C ALA A 599 23.30 -8.51 2.98
N ILE A 600 23.07 -7.25 2.58
CA ILE A 600 23.96 -6.13 2.90
C ILE A 600 24.00 -5.91 4.40
N SER A 601 22.88 -5.98 5.10
CA SER A 601 22.80 -5.83 6.56
C SER A 601 23.35 -7.05 7.32
N GLY A 602 23.54 -8.20 6.64
CA GLY A 602 24.02 -9.44 7.23
C GLY A 602 22.98 -10.22 8.00
N GLU A 603 21.69 -9.99 7.72
CA GLU A 603 20.56 -10.69 8.33
C GLU A 603 20.33 -12.04 7.62
N GLU A 604 21.23 -13.03 7.85
CA GLU A 604 21.28 -14.28 7.09
C GLU A 604 19.94 -15.04 7.08
N GLU A 605 19.31 -15.25 8.24
CA GLU A 605 18.04 -15.96 8.33
C GLU A 605 16.90 -15.19 7.62
N HIS A 606 16.91 -13.88 7.76
CA HIS A 606 15.94 -13.01 7.08
C HIS A 606 16.10 -13.05 5.56
N CYS A 607 17.33 -12.89 5.07
CA CYS A 607 17.67 -12.98 3.66
C CYS A 607 17.22 -14.34 3.07
N ARG A 608 17.58 -15.47 3.70
CA ARG A 608 17.19 -16.82 3.27
C ARG A 608 15.66 -17.02 3.30
N ARG A 609 14.96 -16.42 4.24
CA ARG A 609 13.50 -16.48 4.31
C ARG A 609 12.88 -15.71 3.15
N LEU A 610 13.31 -14.46 2.90
CA LEU A 610 12.83 -13.62 1.82
C LEU A 610 13.08 -14.27 0.45
N THR A 611 14.27 -14.79 0.18
CA THR A 611 14.58 -15.50 -1.09
C THR A 611 13.66 -16.69 -1.29
N LYS A 612 13.40 -17.48 -0.25
CA LYS A 612 12.49 -18.62 -0.32
C LYS A 612 11.03 -18.19 -0.53
N GLN A 613 10.61 -17.05 0.04
CA GLN A 613 9.27 -16.50 -0.13
C GLN A 613 9.09 -15.95 -1.55
N ALA A 614 10.03 -15.15 -2.04
CA ALA A 614 10.03 -14.62 -3.40
C ALA A 614 9.89 -15.73 -4.46
N LEU A 615 10.69 -16.79 -4.35
CA LEU A 615 10.63 -17.92 -5.28
C LEU A 615 9.32 -18.73 -5.18
N ARG A 616 8.61 -18.71 -4.05
CA ARG A 616 7.30 -19.36 -3.92
C ARG A 616 6.16 -18.53 -4.47
N GLN A 617 6.26 -17.20 -4.40
CA GLN A 617 5.25 -16.28 -4.94
C GLN A 617 5.37 -16.17 -6.47
N ALA A 618 6.56 -16.37 -7.02
CA ALA A 618 6.75 -16.39 -8.46
C ALA A 618 5.89 -17.48 -9.10
N SER A 619 5.06 -17.09 -10.07
CA SER A 619 4.24 -18.00 -10.85
C SER A 619 5.12 -19.00 -11.62
N THR A 620 4.51 -20.03 -12.22
CA THR A 620 5.21 -21.10 -12.99
C THR A 620 6.09 -20.57 -14.13
N ASP A 621 5.85 -19.34 -14.60
CA ASP A 621 6.72 -18.61 -15.53
C ASP A 621 7.60 -17.63 -14.73
N PHE A 622 8.70 -18.14 -14.20
CA PHE A 622 9.64 -17.36 -13.39
C PHE A 622 10.04 -16.05 -14.07
N ASN A 623 9.94 -14.94 -13.31
CA ASN A 623 10.57 -13.69 -13.67
C ASN A 623 12.10 -13.88 -13.52
N ALA A 624 12.82 -13.88 -14.63
CA ALA A 624 14.28 -14.06 -14.64
C ALA A 624 15.00 -13.02 -13.77
N ILE A 625 14.41 -11.83 -13.64
CA ILE A 625 14.94 -10.73 -12.83
C ILE A 625 14.83 -11.02 -11.33
N ASP A 626 13.71 -11.59 -10.87
CA ASP A 626 13.51 -11.89 -9.44
C ASP A 626 14.42 -13.05 -8.99
N ILE A 627 14.62 -14.05 -9.86
CA ILE A 627 15.63 -15.10 -9.63
C ILE A 627 17.00 -14.46 -9.49
N ALA A 628 17.33 -13.51 -10.35
CA ALA A 628 18.60 -12.82 -10.31
C ALA A 628 18.83 -12.09 -8.98
N HIS A 629 17.85 -11.35 -8.51
CA HIS A 629 17.95 -10.66 -7.24
C HIS A 629 18.13 -11.66 -6.07
N THR A 630 17.41 -12.79 -6.08
CA THR A 630 17.54 -13.78 -5.00
C THR A 630 18.93 -14.45 -5.00
N GLU A 631 19.46 -14.83 -6.15
CA GLU A 631 20.80 -15.42 -6.25
C GLU A 631 21.90 -14.39 -5.97
N TRP A 632 21.73 -13.14 -6.42
CA TRP A 632 22.63 -12.06 -6.05
C TRP A 632 22.62 -11.81 -4.53
N ALA A 633 21.45 -11.78 -3.89
CA ALA A 633 21.33 -11.62 -2.44
C ALA A 633 22.11 -12.71 -1.69
N LEU A 634 21.94 -13.98 -2.08
CA LEU A 634 22.64 -15.10 -1.45
C LEU A 634 24.15 -15.04 -1.72
N GLY A 635 24.55 -14.71 -2.95
CA GLY A 635 25.97 -14.56 -3.32
C GLY A 635 26.65 -13.39 -2.59
N LEU A 636 25.94 -12.26 -2.44
CA LEU A 636 26.42 -11.09 -1.72
C LEU A 636 26.54 -11.37 -0.19
N LEU A 637 25.58 -12.11 0.36
CA LEU A 637 25.63 -12.60 1.74
C LEU A 637 26.86 -13.50 1.98
N ASP A 638 27.11 -14.44 1.05
CA ASP A 638 28.27 -15.33 1.10
C ASP A 638 29.58 -14.53 0.98
N LEU A 639 29.63 -13.52 0.11
CA LEU A 639 30.77 -12.59 -0.02
C LEU A 639 31.03 -11.81 1.27
N ALA A 640 29.97 -11.29 1.89
CA ALA A 640 30.05 -10.50 3.12
C ALA A 640 30.62 -11.30 4.29
N TYR A 641 30.28 -12.61 4.35
CA TYR A 641 30.77 -13.55 5.38
C TYR A 641 32.05 -14.28 4.99
N GLY A 642 32.67 -13.94 3.86
CA GLY A 642 33.95 -14.53 3.42
C GLY A 642 33.83 -15.95 2.86
N ARG A 643 32.64 -16.41 2.52
CA ARG A 643 32.35 -17.69 1.85
C ARG A 643 32.55 -17.55 0.32
N TYR A 644 33.78 -17.22 -0.08
CA TYR A 644 34.07 -16.74 -1.44
C TYR A 644 33.80 -17.77 -2.54
N GLU A 645 34.05 -19.08 -2.29
CA GLU A 645 33.75 -20.16 -3.23
C GLU A 645 32.25 -20.24 -3.54
N ALA A 646 31.44 -20.30 -2.49
CA ALA A 646 29.98 -20.33 -2.64
C ALA A 646 29.44 -19.07 -3.34
N SER A 647 30.05 -17.91 -3.06
CA SER A 647 29.68 -16.64 -3.68
C SER A 647 29.92 -16.63 -5.19
N ILE A 648 31.14 -17.00 -5.60
CA ILE A 648 31.53 -16.95 -7.03
C ILE A 648 30.78 -18.01 -7.85
N ASP A 649 30.59 -19.22 -7.30
CA ASP A 649 29.85 -20.29 -7.99
C ASP A 649 28.40 -19.88 -8.26
N ARG A 650 27.75 -19.18 -7.32
CA ARG A 650 26.42 -18.62 -7.54
C ARG A 650 26.40 -17.57 -8.64
N PHE A 651 27.37 -16.66 -8.62
CA PHE A 651 27.43 -15.58 -9.60
C PHE A 651 27.74 -16.12 -11.01
N GLU A 652 28.57 -17.16 -11.13
CA GLU A 652 28.85 -17.82 -12.40
C GLU A 652 27.63 -18.59 -12.92
N ALA A 653 27.01 -19.41 -12.07
CA ALA A 653 25.77 -20.11 -12.43
C ALA A 653 24.67 -19.15 -12.89
N LEU A 654 24.58 -17.97 -12.24
CA LEU A 654 23.66 -16.92 -12.64
C LEU A 654 24.02 -16.33 -14.00
N TRP A 655 25.30 -16.07 -14.24
CA TRP A 655 25.80 -15.51 -15.49
C TRP A 655 25.64 -16.44 -16.70
N GLU A 656 25.74 -17.75 -16.49
CA GLU A 656 25.56 -18.75 -17.52
C GLU A 656 24.09 -18.97 -17.95
N ARG A 657 23.14 -18.41 -17.22
CA ARG A 657 21.71 -18.56 -17.55
C ARG A 657 21.39 -17.96 -18.93
N PRO A 658 20.62 -18.69 -19.78
CA PRO A 658 20.25 -18.21 -21.12
C PRO A 658 19.23 -17.05 -21.06
N ASP A 659 18.45 -16.95 -19.97
CA ASP A 659 17.40 -15.95 -19.74
C ASP A 659 17.91 -14.69 -19.01
N ARG A 660 19.22 -14.48 -18.96
CA ARG A 660 19.81 -13.32 -18.28
C ARG A 660 19.47 -12.00 -18.99
N ALA A 661 18.99 -11.02 -18.22
CA ALA A 661 18.78 -9.65 -18.67
C ALA A 661 20.01 -8.79 -18.32
N LEU A 662 20.93 -8.58 -19.27
CA LEU A 662 22.28 -8.08 -19.03
C LEU A 662 22.36 -6.72 -18.29
N GLY A 663 21.48 -5.78 -18.58
CA GLY A 663 21.58 -4.43 -18.03
C GLY A 663 21.45 -4.33 -16.49
N GLN A 664 20.76 -5.26 -15.86
CA GLN A 664 20.59 -5.26 -14.39
C GLN A 664 21.71 -6.01 -13.65
N TRP A 665 22.52 -6.81 -14.36
CA TRP A 665 23.54 -7.70 -13.80
C TRP A 665 24.91 -7.08 -13.66
N ILE A 666 25.10 -5.89 -14.15
CA ILE A 666 26.40 -5.23 -14.15
C ILE A 666 26.94 -5.00 -12.73
N HIS A 667 26.02 -4.82 -11.76
CA HIS A 667 26.39 -4.63 -10.35
C HIS A 667 27.11 -5.85 -9.77
N LEU A 668 26.69 -7.08 -10.12
CA LEU A 668 27.31 -8.30 -9.61
C LEU A 668 28.69 -8.58 -10.22
N MET A 669 29.05 -7.93 -11.34
CA MET A 669 30.35 -8.15 -11.97
C MET A 669 31.51 -7.76 -11.04
N SER A 670 31.37 -6.64 -10.33
CA SER A 670 32.38 -6.21 -9.36
C SER A 670 32.47 -7.15 -8.14
N ASP A 671 31.36 -7.79 -7.77
CA ASP A 671 31.31 -8.77 -6.68
C ASP A 671 31.98 -10.10 -7.11
N ARG A 672 31.81 -10.54 -8.36
CA ARG A 672 32.55 -11.67 -8.95
C ARG A 672 34.05 -11.42 -8.94
N VAL A 673 34.49 -10.22 -9.35
CA VAL A 673 35.91 -9.87 -9.33
C VAL A 673 36.44 -9.88 -7.89
N GLU A 674 35.72 -9.35 -6.92
CA GLU A 674 36.15 -9.39 -5.51
C GLU A 674 36.30 -10.85 -5.03
N ALA A 675 35.30 -11.72 -5.30
CA ALA A 675 35.34 -13.12 -4.92
C ALA A 675 36.54 -13.86 -5.60
N ALA A 676 36.77 -13.65 -6.89
CA ALA A 676 37.89 -14.23 -7.64
C ALA A 676 39.26 -13.84 -7.06
N VAL A 677 39.44 -12.55 -6.75
CA VAL A 677 40.67 -12.05 -6.14
C VAL A 677 40.88 -12.66 -4.74
N ARG A 678 39.83 -12.81 -3.95
CA ARG A 678 39.87 -13.43 -2.62
C ARG A 678 40.23 -14.92 -2.67
N LEU A 679 39.80 -15.62 -3.73
CA LEU A 679 40.14 -17.02 -3.99
C LEU A 679 41.53 -17.19 -4.62
N ARG A 680 42.20 -16.09 -4.99
CA ARG A 680 43.45 -16.11 -5.77
C ARG A 680 43.30 -16.78 -7.13
N SER A 681 42.17 -16.64 -7.78
CA SER A 681 41.80 -17.18 -9.08
C SER A 681 41.56 -16.05 -10.07
N PRO A 682 42.59 -15.27 -10.48
CA PRO A 682 42.40 -14.08 -11.31
C PRO A 682 41.84 -14.41 -12.71
N GLU A 683 41.96 -15.65 -13.19
CA GLU A 683 41.36 -16.15 -14.43
C GLU A 683 39.81 -16.04 -14.40
N ARG A 684 39.18 -16.20 -13.23
CA ARG A 684 37.74 -16.06 -13.04
C ARG A 684 37.28 -14.58 -13.06
N ALA A 685 38.22 -13.63 -13.02
CA ALA A 685 37.93 -12.20 -13.11
C ALA A 685 37.94 -11.66 -14.55
N VAL A 686 38.46 -12.40 -15.53
CA VAL A 686 38.63 -11.92 -16.91
C VAL A 686 37.32 -11.56 -17.57
N GLU A 687 36.32 -12.42 -17.49
CA GLU A 687 35.01 -12.20 -18.10
C GLU A 687 34.25 -11.04 -17.43
N PRO A 688 34.08 -10.97 -16.08
CA PRO A 688 33.39 -9.86 -15.47
C PRO A 688 34.09 -8.50 -15.67
N MET A 689 35.42 -8.47 -15.79
CA MET A 689 36.17 -7.28 -16.16
C MET A 689 35.84 -6.81 -17.57
N ALA A 690 35.83 -7.72 -18.54
CA ALA A 690 35.45 -7.42 -19.93
C ALA A 690 34.01 -6.89 -20.03
N ALA A 691 33.07 -7.45 -19.25
CA ALA A 691 31.69 -6.98 -19.18
C ALA A 691 31.60 -5.56 -18.63
N LEU A 692 32.32 -5.24 -17.53
CA LEU A 692 32.39 -3.89 -16.97
C LEU A 692 32.96 -2.87 -17.96
N GLU A 693 34.03 -3.24 -18.68
CA GLU A 693 34.67 -2.38 -19.68
C GLU A 693 33.75 -2.10 -20.87
N GLN A 694 33.06 -3.12 -21.40
CA GLN A 694 32.07 -2.95 -22.46
C GLN A 694 30.91 -2.04 -22.01
N TRP A 695 30.42 -2.23 -20.79
CA TRP A 695 29.32 -1.43 -20.26
C TRP A 695 29.74 0.01 -19.98
N PHE A 696 30.95 0.25 -19.47
CA PHE A 696 31.49 1.59 -19.32
C PHE A 696 31.62 2.29 -20.69
N THR A 697 32.14 1.60 -21.70
CA THR A 697 32.26 2.13 -23.05
C THR A 697 30.90 2.49 -23.66
N ALA A 698 29.86 1.72 -23.35
CA ALA A 698 28.50 1.96 -23.82
C ALA A 698 27.80 3.14 -23.13
N THR A 699 27.98 3.28 -21.81
CA THR A 699 27.21 4.22 -20.98
C THR A 699 27.95 5.51 -20.65
N HIS A 700 29.29 5.46 -20.58
CA HIS A 700 30.18 6.47 -20.02
C HIS A 700 29.79 6.89 -18.60
N SER A 701 29.16 5.98 -17.86
CA SER A 701 28.62 6.24 -16.52
C SER A 701 29.73 6.32 -15.46
N PRO A 702 29.79 7.40 -14.63
CA PRO A 702 30.82 7.56 -13.62
C PRO A 702 30.82 6.44 -12.57
N TRP A 703 29.62 5.92 -12.19
CA TRP A 703 29.56 4.83 -11.22
C TRP A 703 30.13 3.51 -11.75
N ILE A 704 29.91 3.19 -13.03
CA ILE A 704 30.51 2.02 -13.65
C ILE A 704 32.04 2.18 -13.75
N GLN A 705 32.50 3.38 -14.09
CA GLN A 705 33.93 3.71 -14.07
C GLN A 705 34.53 3.47 -12.68
N ALA A 706 33.82 3.86 -11.62
CA ALA A 706 34.28 3.67 -10.25
C ALA A 706 34.38 2.18 -9.90
N HIS A 707 33.38 1.36 -10.29
CA HIS A 707 33.45 -0.09 -10.11
C HIS A 707 34.62 -0.73 -10.90
N LEU A 708 34.82 -0.33 -12.13
CA LEU A 708 35.92 -0.79 -12.96
C LEU A 708 37.28 -0.45 -12.32
N LEU A 709 37.45 0.78 -11.85
CA LEU A 709 38.68 1.23 -11.17
C LEU A 709 38.89 0.50 -9.84
N ARG A 710 37.82 0.21 -9.06
CA ARG A 710 37.89 -0.63 -7.86
C ARG A 710 38.42 -2.02 -8.20
N CYS A 711 37.91 -2.63 -9.25
CA CYS A 711 38.33 -3.96 -9.71
C CYS A 711 39.80 -3.96 -10.18
N ARG A 712 40.20 -2.96 -10.96
CA ARG A 712 41.62 -2.77 -11.34
C ARG A 712 42.53 -2.58 -10.14
N GLY A 713 42.08 -1.80 -9.14
CA GLY A 713 42.80 -1.65 -7.87
C GLY A 713 43.10 -2.98 -7.17
N MET A 714 42.14 -3.93 -7.23
CA MET A 714 42.30 -5.26 -6.65
C MET A 714 43.24 -6.16 -7.47
N LEU A 715 43.06 -6.19 -8.79
CA LEU A 715 43.82 -7.07 -9.69
C LEU A 715 45.26 -6.63 -9.89
N ASP A 716 45.46 -5.33 -10.14
CA ASP A 716 46.76 -4.76 -10.50
C ASP A 716 47.53 -4.21 -9.26
N SER A 717 46.91 -4.34 -8.07
CA SER A 717 47.46 -3.73 -6.83
C SER A 717 47.72 -2.22 -6.96
N ASN A 718 46.81 -1.52 -7.63
CA ASN A 718 46.96 -0.12 -8.00
C ASN A 718 46.25 0.83 -7.02
N GLY A 719 47.03 1.56 -6.19
CA GLY A 719 46.50 2.53 -5.20
C GLY A 719 45.83 3.76 -5.82
N GLU A 720 46.28 4.25 -6.99
CA GLU A 720 45.70 5.39 -7.67
C GLU A 720 44.31 5.08 -8.22
N ALA A 721 44.12 3.82 -8.70
CA ALA A 721 42.80 3.34 -9.17
C ALA A 721 41.77 3.39 -8.03
N TYR A 722 42.11 2.93 -6.83
CA TYR A 722 41.24 3.06 -5.66
C TYR A 722 40.94 4.53 -5.30
N ALA A 723 41.94 5.40 -5.30
CA ALA A 723 41.74 6.82 -4.96
C ALA A 723 40.77 7.48 -5.94
N ARG A 724 40.94 7.23 -7.25
CA ARG A 724 40.04 7.76 -8.28
C ARG A 724 38.63 7.17 -8.20
N ALA A 725 38.50 5.88 -7.86
CA ALA A 725 37.18 5.26 -7.66
C ALA A 725 36.43 5.91 -6.47
N LEU A 726 37.12 6.23 -5.37
CA LEU A 726 36.55 6.93 -4.22
C LEU A 726 36.00 8.32 -4.58
N GLU A 727 36.75 9.09 -5.37
CA GLU A 727 36.30 10.41 -5.86
C GLU A 727 35.00 10.29 -6.67
N LEU A 728 34.92 9.32 -7.58
CA LEU A 728 33.73 9.11 -8.40
C LEU A 728 32.53 8.68 -7.56
N HIS A 729 32.71 7.71 -6.64
CA HIS A 729 31.62 7.30 -5.75
C HIS A 729 31.12 8.45 -4.87
N ALA A 730 32.00 9.31 -4.37
CA ALA A 730 31.62 10.46 -3.56
C ALA A 730 30.84 11.51 -4.38
N ALA A 731 31.27 11.76 -5.62
CA ALA A 731 30.57 12.67 -6.54
C ALA A 731 29.13 12.20 -6.87
N GLU A 732 28.92 10.89 -6.99
CA GLU A 732 27.63 10.24 -7.25
C GLU A 732 26.86 9.93 -5.95
N GLN A 733 27.37 10.28 -4.79
CA GLN A 733 26.78 10.00 -3.46
C GLN A 733 26.50 8.51 -3.17
N ARG A 734 27.23 7.59 -3.80
CA ARG A 734 27.08 6.14 -3.65
C ARG A 734 27.85 5.64 -2.43
N TRP A 735 27.30 5.89 -1.25
CA TRP A 735 28.03 5.71 0.00
C TRP A 735 28.36 4.26 0.34
N PHE A 736 27.53 3.29 -0.02
CA PHE A 736 27.85 1.87 0.17
C PHE A 736 29.02 1.43 -0.70
N ASP A 737 29.01 1.77 -1.98
CA ASP A 737 30.09 1.45 -2.91
C ASP A 737 31.39 2.20 -2.54
N HIS A 738 31.24 3.45 -2.11
CA HIS A 738 32.37 4.24 -1.57
C HIS A 738 33.00 3.52 -0.37
N ALA A 739 32.21 3.08 0.61
CA ALA A 739 32.71 2.41 1.80
C ALA A 739 33.35 1.04 1.45
N ARG A 740 32.78 0.28 0.51
CA ARG A 740 33.40 -0.96 0.01
C ARG A 740 34.75 -0.71 -0.67
N THR A 741 34.82 0.30 -1.52
CA THR A 741 36.09 0.72 -2.15
C THR A 741 37.10 1.20 -1.12
N ALA A 742 36.67 1.97 -0.13
CA ALA A 742 37.52 2.45 0.97
C ALA A 742 38.07 1.30 1.85
N LEU A 743 37.24 0.28 2.10
CA LEU A 743 37.69 -0.94 2.80
C LEU A 743 38.81 -1.65 2.03
N LEU A 744 38.61 -1.90 0.73
CA LEU A 744 39.60 -2.57 -0.13
C LEU A 744 40.88 -1.73 -0.27
N TYR A 745 40.74 -0.39 -0.38
CA TYR A 745 41.87 0.51 -0.43
C TYR A 745 42.63 0.53 0.90
N GLY A 746 41.94 0.52 2.01
CA GLY A 746 42.57 0.44 3.35
C GLY A 746 43.32 -0.86 3.57
N GLU A 747 42.78 -2.00 3.09
CA GLU A 747 43.49 -3.29 3.08
C GLU A 747 44.76 -3.23 2.23
N TRP A 748 44.72 -2.58 1.06
CA TRP A 748 45.87 -2.39 0.18
C TRP A 748 46.91 -1.47 0.84
N LEU A 749 46.54 -0.32 1.39
CA LEU A 749 47.40 0.61 2.10
C LEU A 749 48.13 -0.04 3.29
N ARG A 750 47.43 -0.92 4.02
CA ARG A 750 48.03 -1.66 5.13
C ARG A 750 49.13 -2.58 4.63
N ARG A 751 48.89 -3.30 3.50
CA ARG A 751 49.91 -4.17 2.85
C ARG A 751 51.07 -3.35 2.29
N ASP A 752 50.80 -2.16 1.75
CA ASP A 752 51.77 -1.19 1.25
C ASP A 752 52.52 -0.44 2.40
N ARG A 753 52.33 -0.87 3.66
CA ARG A 753 52.94 -0.27 4.87
C ARG A 753 52.52 1.16 5.18
N SER A 754 51.57 1.74 4.49
CA SER A 754 51.03 3.10 4.72
C SER A 754 50.01 3.12 5.85
N LYS A 755 50.40 2.63 7.06
CA LYS A 755 49.49 2.33 8.18
C LYS A 755 48.61 3.51 8.63
N THR A 756 49.16 4.72 8.64
CA THR A 756 48.42 5.91 9.09
C THR A 756 47.30 6.25 8.13
N LYS A 757 47.58 6.23 6.83
CA LYS A 757 46.56 6.46 5.80
C LYS A 757 45.53 5.32 5.79
N ALA A 758 45.99 4.07 5.95
CA ALA A 758 45.10 2.90 6.05
C ALA A 758 44.09 3.06 7.19
N ARG A 759 44.52 3.44 8.40
CA ARG A 759 43.63 3.68 9.54
C ARG A 759 42.58 4.77 9.27
N SER A 760 43.01 5.89 8.67
CA SER A 760 42.09 6.99 8.35
C SER A 760 40.99 6.52 7.39
N VAL A 761 41.34 5.82 6.30
CA VAL A 761 40.42 5.33 5.28
C VAL A 761 39.50 4.24 5.83
N LEU A 762 40.05 3.27 6.57
CA LEU A 762 39.28 2.18 7.18
C LEU A 762 38.29 2.67 8.24
N ARG A 763 38.63 3.69 9.03
CA ARG A 763 37.71 4.30 9.99
C ARG A 763 36.52 4.98 9.30
N GLY A 764 36.80 5.70 8.20
CA GLY A 764 35.73 6.27 7.36
C GLY A 764 34.80 5.21 6.75
N ALA A 765 35.37 4.12 6.24
CA ALA A 765 34.60 2.99 5.72
C ALA A 765 33.72 2.35 6.81
N MET A 766 34.31 2.05 7.99
CA MET A 766 33.59 1.46 9.13
C MET A 766 32.41 2.34 9.56
N SER A 767 32.65 3.64 9.78
CA SER A 767 31.58 4.58 10.18
C SER A 767 30.46 4.66 9.12
N THR A 768 30.80 4.59 7.84
CA THR A 768 29.79 4.60 6.77
C THR A 768 28.98 3.30 6.76
N PHE A 769 29.61 2.12 6.91
CA PHE A 769 28.91 0.84 7.02
C PHE A 769 27.98 0.80 8.24
N GLU A 770 28.42 1.31 9.40
CA GLU A 770 27.60 1.37 10.61
C GLU A 770 26.36 2.27 10.41
N ARG A 771 26.52 3.41 9.75
CA ARG A 771 25.41 4.31 9.40
C ARG A 771 24.40 3.65 8.43
N LEU A 772 24.89 2.80 7.52
CA LEU A 772 24.09 2.05 6.54
C LEU A 772 23.60 0.70 7.07
N TYR A 773 23.87 0.37 8.32
CA TYR A 773 23.55 -0.93 8.94
C TYR A 773 24.18 -2.14 8.24
N ALA A 774 25.25 -1.95 7.48
CA ALA A 774 25.98 -3.01 6.76
C ALA A 774 27.00 -3.71 7.70
N TRP A 775 26.50 -4.43 8.69
CA TRP A 775 27.28 -4.95 9.82
C TRP A 775 28.43 -5.90 9.45
N PRO A 776 28.30 -6.87 8.53
CA PRO A 776 29.41 -7.73 8.14
C PRO A 776 30.59 -6.94 7.56
N TRP A 777 30.27 -5.91 6.78
CA TRP A 777 31.28 -5.02 6.19
C TRP A 777 31.93 -4.12 7.22
N ALA A 778 31.18 -3.63 8.20
CA ALA A 778 31.71 -2.86 9.34
C ALA A 778 32.67 -3.71 10.17
N GLU A 779 32.34 -4.98 10.45
CA GLU A 779 33.21 -5.88 11.22
C GLU A 779 34.49 -6.23 10.45
N ARG A 780 34.39 -6.38 9.13
CA ARG A 780 35.56 -6.58 8.28
C ARG A 780 36.48 -5.34 8.30
N ALA A 781 35.93 -4.13 8.22
CA ALA A 781 36.68 -2.87 8.37
C ALA A 781 37.35 -2.75 9.77
N ARG A 782 36.62 -3.15 10.80
CA ARG A 782 37.14 -3.17 12.19
C ARG A 782 38.29 -4.16 12.35
N THR A 783 38.21 -5.32 11.72
CA THR A 783 39.26 -6.33 11.71
C THR A 783 40.53 -5.79 11.04
N GLU A 784 40.41 -5.09 9.91
CA GLU A 784 41.51 -4.46 9.19
C GLU A 784 42.11 -3.29 9.99
N LEU A 785 41.32 -2.52 10.73
CA LEU A 785 41.78 -1.48 11.64
C LEU A 785 42.65 -2.06 12.77
N ARG A 786 42.22 -3.16 13.38
CA ARG A 786 43.01 -3.90 14.36
C ARG A 786 44.34 -4.39 13.77
N ALA A 787 44.31 -4.94 12.56
CA ALA A 787 45.53 -5.37 11.86
C ALA A 787 46.46 -4.21 11.47
N ALA A 788 45.91 -2.98 11.31
CA ALA A 788 46.70 -1.76 11.10
C ALA A 788 47.26 -1.16 12.40
N GLY A 789 47.04 -1.81 13.57
CA GLY A 789 47.55 -1.44 14.87
C GLY A 789 46.72 -0.39 15.61
N GLU A 790 45.43 -0.29 15.31
CA GLU A 790 44.47 0.52 16.06
C GLU A 790 43.77 -0.34 17.11
N ALA A 791 43.84 0.08 18.39
CA ALA A 791 43.07 -0.56 19.45
C ALA A 791 41.59 -0.14 19.27
N THR A 792 40.81 -0.95 18.60
CA THR A 792 39.35 -0.75 18.53
C THR A 792 38.71 -1.37 19.76
N VAL A 793 38.14 -0.52 20.62
CA VAL A 793 37.23 -1.01 21.68
C VAL A 793 36.03 -1.70 21.00
N PRO A 794 35.55 -2.85 21.50
CA PRO A 794 34.30 -3.42 21.05
C PRO A 794 33.19 -2.41 21.35
N THR A 795 32.79 -1.64 20.39
CA THR A 795 31.66 -0.73 20.53
C THR A 795 30.39 -1.52 20.37
N GLY A 796 29.59 -1.59 21.44
CA GLY A 796 28.13 -1.66 21.43
C GLY A 796 27.39 -2.72 20.65
N CYS A 797 27.98 -3.68 19.94
CA CYS A 797 27.27 -4.76 19.27
C CYS A 797 26.47 -5.65 20.23
N ASP A 798 26.92 -5.80 21.48
CA ASP A 798 26.23 -6.64 22.47
C ASP A 798 25.00 -5.97 23.10
N LEU A 799 25.00 -4.65 23.23
CA LEU A 799 23.87 -3.92 23.84
C LEU A 799 22.70 -3.73 22.86
N ALA A 800 22.97 -3.55 21.57
CA ALA A 800 21.93 -3.47 20.54
C ALA A 800 21.30 -4.85 20.28
N ALA A 801 22.06 -5.93 20.39
CA ALA A 801 21.56 -7.30 20.26
C ALA A 801 20.63 -7.74 21.41
N LEU A 802 20.70 -7.07 22.55
CA LEU A 802 19.82 -7.33 23.70
C LEU A 802 18.44 -6.66 23.57
N LEU A 803 18.32 -5.68 22.67
CA LEU A 803 17.10 -4.90 22.46
C LEU A 803 16.39 -5.31 21.16
N THR A 804 15.06 -5.32 21.20
CA THR A 804 14.31 -5.38 19.96
C THR A 804 14.55 -4.10 19.13
N PRO A 805 14.36 -4.10 17.80
CA PRO A 805 14.53 -2.91 16.97
C PRO A 805 13.75 -1.70 17.49
N GLN A 806 12.56 -1.94 18.00
CA GLN A 806 11.67 -0.91 18.53
C GLN A 806 12.14 -0.39 19.90
N GLU A 807 12.62 -1.27 20.79
CA GLU A 807 13.25 -0.88 22.06
C GLU A 807 14.52 -0.04 21.81
N LEU A 808 15.32 -0.41 20.82
CA LEU A 808 16.54 0.31 20.46
C LEU A 808 16.26 1.73 19.94
N GLN A 809 15.27 1.90 19.08
CA GLN A 809 14.83 3.21 18.58
C GLN A 809 14.32 4.11 19.72
N VAL A 810 13.46 3.56 20.59
CA VAL A 810 12.93 4.28 21.75
C VAL A 810 14.06 4.70 22.70
N VAL A 811 14.99 3.80 22.99
CA VAL A 811 16.10 4.05 23.91
C VAL A 811 17.08 5.10 23.36
N ARG A 812 17.39 5.07 22.06
CA ARG A 812 18.25 6.09 21.42
C ARG A 812 17.65 7.48 21.52
N LEU A 813 16.37 7.64 21.22
CA LEU A 813 15.69 8.94 21.34
C LEU A 813 15.59 9.40 22.80
N ALA A 814 15.39 8.46 23.73
CA ALA A 814 15.39 8.77 25.15
C ALA A 814 16.77 9.17 25.68
N ALA A 815 17.85 8.55 25.21
CA ALA A 815 19.23 8.91 25.51
C ALA A 815 19.59 10.30 24.95
N ALA A 816 19.04 10.67 23.81
CA ALA A 816 19.16 12.01 23.20
C ALA A 816 18.30 13.09 23.89
N GLY A 817 17.62 12.75 24.99
CA GLY A 817 16.84 13.69 25.81
C GLY A 817 15.39 13.91 25.41
N ALA A 818 14.90 13.25 24.36
CA ALA A 818 13.51 13.40 23.90
C ALA A 818 12.51 12.85 24.93
N THR A 819 11.45 13.57 25.24
CA THR A 819 10.37 13.13 26.15
C THR A 819 9.58 11.95 25.58
N ASN A 820 8.84 11.19 26.40
CA ASN A 820 8.00 10.10 25.90
C ASN A 820 6.95 10.57 24.89
N LYS A 821 6.48 11.80 24.99
CA LYS A 821 5.53 12.42 24.06
C LYS A 821 6.19 12.70 22.71
N GLU A 822 7.41 13.22 22.70
CA GLU A 822 8.20 13.47 21.49
C GLU A 822 8.65 12.16 20.81
N ILE A 823 9.08 11.18 21.60
CA ILE A 823 9.43 9.84 21.09
C ILE A 823 8.19 9.19 20.46
N GLY A 824 7.05 9.26 21.16
CA GLY A 824 5.79 8.76 20.65
C GLY A 824 5.39 9.41 19.33
N ALA A 825 5.52 10.72 19.22
CA ALA A 825 5.24 11.45 17.99
C ALA A 825 6.18 11.04 16.83
N ARG A 826 7.48 10.80 17.11
CA ARG A 826 8.47 10.40 16.10
C ARG A 826 8.36 8.95 15.65
N LEU A 827 8.01 8.05 16.58
CA LEU A 827 7.96 6.60 16.33
C LEU A 827 6.53 6.08 16.14
N LEU A 828 5.55 6.99 16.12
CA LEU A 828 4.13 6.66 15.97
C LEU A 828 3.61 5.71 17.08
N LEU A 829 4.07 5.95 18.31
CA LEU A 829 3.71 5.18 19.50
C LEU A 829 2.96 6.06 20.51
N SER A 830 2.13 5.45 21.36
CA SER A 830 1.58 6.18 22.50
C SER A 830 2.71 6.50 23.52
N PRO A 831 2.63 7.60 24.26
CA PRO A 831 3.63 7.92 25.31
C PRO A 831 3.75 6.80 26.36
N LYS A 832 2.71 6.03 26.57
CA LYS A 832 2.65 4.90 27.50
C LYS A 832 3.35 3.67 26.93
N THR A 833 3.20 3.44 25.63
CA THR A 833 3.93 2.40 24.89
C THR A 833 5.42 2.68 24.90
N VAL A 834 5.82 3.96 24.73
CA VAL A 834 7.22 4.40 24.87
C VAL A 834 7.74 4.12 26.29
N ALA A 835 6.97 4.45 27.32
CA ALA A 835 7.34 4.15 28.72
C ALA A 835 7.49 2.66 28.96
N HIS A 836 6.64 1.83 28.36
CA HIS A 836 6.73 0.37 28.46
C HIS A 836 7.98 -0.20 27.80
N HIS A 837 8.33 0.29 26.59
CA HIS A 837 9.57 -0.10 25.92
C HIS A 837 10.80 0.31 26.74
N LEU A 838 10.81 1.52 27.31
CA LEU A 838 11.88 1.96 28.21
C LEU A 838 12.00 1.08 29.45
N TYR A 839 10.87 0.74 30.09
CA TYR A 839 10.83 -0.14 31.25
C TYR A 839 11.39 -1.54 30.95
N ARG A 840 11.11 -2.11 29.78
CA ARG A 840 11.67 -3.39 29.35
C ARG A 840 13.13 -3.30 28.94
N ALA A 841 13.56 -2.18 28.39
CA ALA A 841 14.94 -1.95 27.94
C ALA A 841 15.91 -1.69 29.12
N PHE A 842 15.46 -1.01 30.18
CA PHE A 842 16.31 -0.66 31.33
C PHE A 842 17.04 -1.86 31.97
N PRO A 843 16.36 -2.98 32.32
CA PRO A 843 17.05 -4.16 32.85
C PRO A 843 18.04 -4.78 31.84
N LYS A 844 17.72 -4.76 30.55
CA LYS A 844 18.56 -5.31 29.50
C LYS A 844 19.86 -4.52 29.32
N LEU A 845 19.80 -3.20 29.60
CA LEU A 845 20.92 -2.27 29.50
C LEU A 845 21.66 -2.06 30.84
N GLY A 846 21.20 -2.70 31.92
CA GLY A 846 21.77 -2.53 33.25
C GLY A 846 21.56 -1.14 33.84
N VAL A 847 20.56 -0.37 33.36
CA VAL A 847 20.26 0.98 33.87
C VAL A 847 18.96 0.96 34.69
N THR A 848 18.93 1.79 35.75
CA THR A 848 17.77 1.88 36.66
C THR A 848 16.91 3.11 36.43
N SER A 849 17.34 4.02 35.56
CA SER A 849 16.63 5.27 35.26
C SER A 849 16.95 5.80 33.88
N ARG A 850 16.08 6.69 33.37
CA ARG A 850 16.27 7.38 32.10
C ARG A 850 17.59 8.15 32.02
N ASN A 851 18.00 8.78 33.12
CA ASN A 851 19.28 9.52 33.18
C ASN A 851 20.50 8.58 33.05
N GLY A 852 20.35 7.29 33.35
CA GLY A 852 21.34 6.26 33.13
C GLY A 852 21.61 5.99 31.66
N LEU A 853 20.60 6.19 30.79
CA LEU A 853 20.73 5.98 29.34
C LEU A 853 21.74 6.92 28.67
N ALA A 854 21.90 8.15 29.18
CA ALA A 854 22.87 9.11 28.66
C ALA A 854 24.35 8.68 28.87
N ARG A 855 24.59 7.65 29.72
CA ARG A 855 25.91 7.07 29.99
C ARG A 855 26.18 5.78 29.21
N VAL A 856 25.13 5.25 28.54
CA VAL A 856 25.23 4.05 27.70
C VAL A 856 25.63 4.52 26.31
N ASP A 857 26.81 4.08 25.86
CA ASP A 857 27.28 4.40 24.52
C ASP A 857 26.54 3.54 23.47
N PHE A 858 25.55 4.15 22.83
CA PHE A 858 24.80 3.53 21.72
C PHE A 858 25.46 3.76 20.36
N GLY A 859 26.77 4.15 20.35
CA GLY A 859 27.42 4.59 19.12
C GLY A 859 26.86 5.95 18.69
N SER A 860 27.43 7.05 19.18
CA SER A 860 27.00 8.42 18.90
C SER A 860 27.05 8.73 17.41
N SER A 861 25.89 8.92 16.79
CA SER A 861 25.76 9.90 15.70
C SER A 861 25.42 11.24 16.36
N ALA A 862 26.46 12.03 16.68
CA ALA A 862 26.26 13.39 17.08
C ALA A 862 25.74 14.22 15.90
N SER A 863 24.56 14.75 16.10
CA SER A 863 24.09 16.08 15.71
C SER A 863 24.99 16.88 14.76
N ASN A 864 24.46 17.20 13.60
CA ASN A 864 24.50 18.56 13.09
C ASN A 864 23.26 18.80 12.24
N GLU A 865 22.28 19.43 12.84
CA GLU A 865 21.29 20.24 12.14
C GLU A 865 21.41 21.64 12.72
N ALA A 866 21.88 22.54 11.88
CA ALA A 866 21.55 23.95 11.90
C ALA A 866 20.68 24.24 10.68
#